data_2acd444348b2ed372d1fff76b4037531
#
_entry.id   2acd444348b2ed372d1fff76b4037531
#
_cell.length_a   1.000
_cell.length_b   1.000
_cell.length_c   1.000
_cell.angle_alpha   90.00
_cell.angle_beta   90.00
_cell.angle_gamma   90.00
#
_symmetry.space_group_name_H-M   'P 1'
#
loop_
_entity.id
_entity.type
_entity.pdbx_description
1 polymer ?
#
loop_
_entity_poly.entity_id
_entity_poly.type
_entity_poly.pdbx_seq_one_letter_code
_entity_poly.pdbx_strand_id
1 'polypeptide(L)'
;MKEIKLFDYQEDMKERIEKALRLHRSVMAQMPTGTGKTYLLTAVIDSFVSNNSKEKVWIVAHRRELVSQIDETVRKFHSYSASNTSSLLSSVKAVSIQWLSKHYDEIEKEPGMIVIDEAHHALAKTYKEMWERFPKAKFLGLTATPCRLNGKGFTDLFDVLVQSWDVPEFISKGRLATYDFVSIKSDGVTQRLIDSLQKRGADGDYQNKEMDMLLNKKPSIERLYQSLEEFGKDRKGIVYAINISHAQKITKLYQEHGVKAIAIDSKTPATERQQDIEAFKKGDIQVLVNVDIFSEGFDCPDVEFVQLARPTLSLAKYLQMVGRGLRVAKGKKNCVIIDNVGLYRVFGLPSQVWNWKATFEGRLRYSRKKETPKERVFFLMYGKQETMPVGQDSEMMMVMSHEELMQSLQYREFIDCNDDFAIVKLPDGKMTVVNRQGEQVIEPGNYYDMKFLQGNILSYRPRRKTVCYYDLLARVVIDEDIHAKDAPEVITINKWEFVEYNGLFRSRTYEYFALPFRPSQYDLWNYGYYLIYNFRRSTASACQEWIYKEEDGGSMRMHKENSEKVCFLRGDHTHVYWLCADLYDSGIVVMDSHEDYYFVDSSLKKTYIGCNQPKTESENLMVAMPRLGKQVYDMEMQRRKKQEEQELLLMQEKSEAGHVELYQAGKKWGVKVDGKVIVPPLYHSIAQPVGAYCAFEQIPRHWGVMTVKGKVIVDAKYEKVEIRDGGIAVVTDITGKTQTIHLK
;
A
#
# COMPACT_ATOMS: atom_id res chain seq x y z
N MET A 1 -9.51 26.52 -40.15
CA MET A 1 -8.83 25.29 -39.65
C MET A 1 -8.51 25.51 -38.19
N LYS A 2 -8.82 24.55 -37.32
CA LYS A 2 -8.49 24.70 -35.89
C LYS A 2 -7.00 24.32 -35.72
N GLU A 3 -6.20 25.29 -35.35
CA GLU A 3 -4.81 25.11 -34.97
C GLU A 3 -4.73 24.12 -33.79
N ILE A 4 -3.84 23.12 -33.84
CA ILE A 4 -3.59 22.27 -32.70
C ILE A 4 -2.81 23.09 -31.68
N LYS A 5 -3.52 23.52 -30.65
CA LYS A 5 -2.93 24.25 -29.53
C LYS A 5 -2.55 23.26 -28.42
N LEU A 6 -1.30 23.28 -28.01
CA LEU A 6 -0.85 22.54 -26.85
C LEU A 6 -1.55 23.08 -25.58
N PHE A 7 -1.72 22.23 -24.61
CA PHE A 7 -2.14 22.66 -23.27
C PHE A 7 -0.96 23.31 -22.53
N ASP A 8 -1.24 24.13 -21.55
CA ASP A 8 -0.28 24.83 -20.70
C ASP A 8 0.87 23.93 -20.19
N TYR A 9 0.53 22.77 -19.62
CA TYR A 9 1.51 21.79 -19.15
C TYR A 9 2.32 21.14 -20.27
N GLN A 10 1.77 21.05 -21.48
CA GLN A 10 2.49 20.51 -22.64
C GLN A 10 3.48 21.55 -23.18
N GLU A 11 3.12 22.84 -23.18
CA GLU A 11 4.04 23.93 -23.54
C GLU A 11 5.21 23.98 -22.55
N ASP A 12 4.94 23.97 -21.22
CA ASP A 12 5.99 23.93 -20.19
C ASP A 12 6.91 22.72 -20.38
N MET A 13 6.34 21.54 -20.60
CA MET A 13 7.12 20.32 -20.83
C MET A 13 7.98 20.42 -22.08
N LYS A 14 7.43 20.98 -23.19
CA LYS A 14 8.17 21.20 -24.45
C LYS A 14 9.37 22.08 -24.22
N GLU A 15 9.20 23.25 -23.61
CA GLU A 15 10.29 24.18 -23.31
C GLU A 15 11.39 23.54 -22.46
N ARG A 16 10.99 22.79 -21.42
CA ARG A 16 11.94 22.11 -20.52
C ARG A 16 12.68 20.96 -21.20
N ILE A 17 12.01 20.20 -22.07
CA ILE A 17 12.64 19.15 -22.89
C ILE A 17 13.64 19.78 -23.87
N GLU A 18 13.26 20.83 -24.59
CA GLU A 18 14.15 21.52 -25.54
C GLU A 18 15.37 22.13 -24.83
N LYS A 19 15.17 22.72 -23.66
CA LYS A 19 16.28 23.21 -22.81
C LYS A 19 17.21 22.08 -22.39
N ALA A 20 16.65 20.94 -21.96
CA ALA A 20 17.44 19.78 -21.59
C ALA A 20 18.21 19.18 -22.76
N LEU A 21 17.60 19.08 -23.96
CA LEU A 21 18.26 18.57 -25.16
C LEU A 21 19.40 19.49 -25.67
N ARG A 22 19.39 20.79 -25.35
CA ARG A 22 20.54 21.67 -25.64
C ARG A 22 21.74 21.33 -24.77
N LEU A 23 21.50 20.96 -23.49
CA LEU A 23 22.56 20.72 -22.51
C LEU A 23 23.03 19.25 -22.47
N HIS A 24 22.14 18.31 -22.81
CA HIS A 24 22.38 16.88 -22.72
C HIS A 24 22.19 16.18 -24.04
N ARG A 25 22.84 15.05 -24.23
CA ARG A 25 22.68 14.21 -25.42
C ARG A 25 21.39 13.41 -25.38
N SER A 26 21.01 12.92 -24.21
CA SER A 26 19.88 12.03 -24.03
C SER A 26 18.98 12.47 -22.88
N VAL A 27 17.69 12.63 -23.15
CA VAL A 27 16.68 13.14 -22.23
C VAL A 27 15.54 12.14 -22.13
N MET A 28 15.14 11.77 -20.93
CA MET A 28 13.90 11.04 -20.69
C MET A 28 12.83 12.00 -20.18
N ALA A 29 11.65 11.98 -20.81
CA ALA A 29 10.49 12.78 -20.39
C ALA A 29 9.43 11.87 -19.79
N GLN A 30 9.02 12.14 -18.54
CA GLN A 30 7.97 11.43 -17.86
C GLN A 30 6.67 12.23 -17.88
N MET A 31 5.60 11.58 -18.35
CA MET A 31 4.23 12.11 -18.35
C MET A 31 3.22 10.97 -18.14
N PRO A 32 2.22 11.10 -17.26
CA PRO A 32 1.23 10.04 -17.02
C PRO A 32 0.50 9.58 -18.28
N THR A 33 -0.06 8.37 -18.23
CA THR A 33 -0.89 7.85 -19.33
C THR A 33 -2.14 8.72 -19.50
N GLY A 34 -2.53 9.01 -20.76
CA GLY A 34 -3.74 9.78 -21.04
C GLY A 34 -3.55 11.29 -21.10
N THR A 35 -2.34 11.83 -20.87
CA THR A 35 -2.05 13.27 -20.83
C THR A 35 -1.55 13.83 -22.16
N GLY A 36 -1.61 13.06 -23.27
CA GLY A 36 -1.27 13.55 -24.61
C GLY A 36 0.22 13.55 -24.94
N LYS A 37 0.97 12.54 -24.48
CA LYS A 37 2.41 12.37 -24.81
C LYS A 37 2.73 12.47 -26.29
N THR A 38 1.89 11.87 -27.14
CA THR A 38 2.12 11.85 -28.59
C THR A 38 2.02 13.25 -29.21
N TYR A 39 1.12 14.11 -28.71
CA TYR A 39 1.02 15.51 -29.16
C TYR A 39 2.26 16.32 -28.73
N LEU A 40 2.69 16.17 -27.47
CA LEU A 40 3.93 16.80 -27.00
C LEU A 40 5.13 16.36 -27.83
N LEU A 41 5.25 15.05 -28.08
CA LEU A 41 6.30 14.48 -28.91
C LEU A 41 6.35 15.12 -30.28
N THR A 42 5.19 15.19 -30.97
CA THR A 42 5.11 15.76 -32.32
C THR A 42 5.48 17.22 -32.34
N ALA A 43 5.09 17.98 -31.31
CA ALA A 43 5.48 19.41 -31.21
C ALA A 43 6.99 19.63 -30.98
N VAL A 44 7.63 18.75 -30.18
CA VAL A 44 9.11 18.80 -30.01
C VAL A 44 9.82 18.43 -31.31
N ILE A 45 9.32 17.44 -32.05
CA ILE A 45 9.87 17.03 -33.35
C ILE A 45 9.72 18.16 -34.37
N ASP A 46 8.54 18.78 -34.46
CA ASP A 46 8.28 19.90 -35.37
C ASP A 46 9.26 21.09 -35.11
N SER A 47 9.44 21.44 -33.85
CA SER A 47 10.40 22.45 -33.44
C SER A 47 11.84 22.06 -33.79
N PHE A 48 12.23 20.79 -33.59
CA PHE A 48 13.57 20.32 -33.94
C PHE A 48 13.81 20.38 -35.43
N VAL A 49 12.90 19.88 -36.27
CA VAL A 49 13.00 19.87 -37.73
C VAL A 49 13.03 21.31 -38.28
N SER A 50 12.20 22.20 -37.73
CA SER A 50 12.16 23.62 -38.14
C SER A 50 13.49 24.31 -37.89
N ASN A 51 14.16 23.99 -36.78
CA ASN A 51 15.47 24.58 -36.45
C ASN A 51 16.65 23.85 -37.10
N ASN A 52 16.46 22.64 -37.63
CA ASN A 52 17.51 21.77 -38.17
C ASN A 52 17.04 21.11 -39.49
N SER A 53 16.72 21.92 -40.51
CA SER A 53 16.05 21.49 -41.75
C SER A 53 16.77 20.38 -42.54
N LYS A 54 18.07 20.17 -42.30
CA LYS A 54 18.87 19.13 -42.98
C LYS A 54 18.90 17.80 -42.20
N GLU A 55 18.44 17.80 -40.96
CA GLU A 55 18.50 16.63 -40.08
C GLU A 55 17.30 15.72 -40.24
N LYS A 56 17.49 14.42 -40.00
CA LYS A 56 16.43 13.43 -39.96
C LYS A 56 16.06 13.12 -38.51
N VAL A 57 14.77 12.84 -38.27
CA VAL A 57 14.26 12.40 -36.99
C VAL A 57 13.67 11.00 -37.13
N TRP A 58 14.10 10.10 -36.28
CA TRP A 58 13.50 8.76 -36.22
C TRP A 58 12.71 8.61 -34.96
N ILE A 59 11.51 8.04 -35.11
CA ILE A 59 10.64 7.66 -33.99
C ILE A 59 10.70 6.14 -33.88
N VAL A 60 11.27 5.65 -32.80
CA VAL A 60 11.48 4.21 -32.57
C VAL A 60 10.48 3.71 -31.55
N ALA A 61 9.70 2.71 -31.94
CA ALA A 61 8.77 2.03 -31.05
C ALA A 61 9.04 0.51 -31.07
N HIS A 62 8.61 -0.17 -30.02
CA HIS A 62 8.82 -1.62 -29.92
C HIS A 62 7.71 -2.44 -30.58
N ARG A 63 6.56 -1.82 -30.95
CA ARG A 63 5.41 -2.47 -31.63
C ARG A 63 5.06 -1.74 -32.92
N ARG A 64 4.68 -2.50 -33.93
CA ARG A 64 4.31 -1.96 -35.25
C ARG A 64 3.03 -1.10 -35.19
N GLU A 65 2.09 -1.46 -34.35
CA GLU A 65 0.84 -0.70 -34.16
C GLU A 65 1.11 0.71 -33.62
N LEU A 66 2.08 0.86 -32.71
CA LEU A 66 2.52 2.17 -32.21
C LEU A 66 3.17 2.99 -33.32
N VAL A 67 3.97 2.38 -34.20
CA VAL A 67 4.57 3.06 -35.35
C VAL A 67 3.51 3.68 -36.24
N SER A 68 2.45 2.92 -36.57
CA SER A 68 1.35 3.43 -37.41
C SER A 68 0.58 4.58 -36.78
N GLN A 69 0.31 4.50 -35.48
CA GLN A 69 -0.40 5.55 -34.74
C GLN A 69 0.43 6.84 -34.64
N ILE A 70 1.72 6.71 -34.40
CA ILE A 70 2.64 7.85 -34.36
C ILE A 70 2.69 8.51 -35.73
N ASP A 71 2.83 7.73 -36.79
CA ASP A 71 2.84 8.24 -38.17
C ASP A 71 1.53 8.98 -38.51
N GLU A 72 0.38 8.41 -38.15
CA GLU A 72 -0.93 9.07 -38.32
C GLU A 72 -1.02 10.37 -37.52
N THR A 73 -0.52 10.40 -36.28
CA THR A 73 -0.54 11.61 -35.44
C THR A 73 0.39 12.70 -36.02
N VAL A 74 1.58 12.33 -36.48
CA VAL A 74 2.51 13.24 -37.13
C VAL A 74 1.89 13.85 -38.40
N ARG A 75 1.22 13.03 -39.22
CA ARG A 75 0.50 13.51 -40.43
C ARG A 75 -0.65 14.45 -40.07
N LYS A 76 -1.44 14.13 -39.08
CA LYS A 76 -2.52 14.99 -38.57
C LYS A 76 -1.96 16.31 -38.03
N PHE A 77 -0.91 16.28 -37.23
CA PHE A 77 -0.26 17.48 -36.72
C PHE A 77 0.24 18.37 -37.83
N HIS A 78 0.90 17.81 -38.83
CA HIS A 78 1.40 18.55 -40.02
C HIS A 78 0.25 19.19 -40.79
N SER A 79 -0.88 18.53 -40.99
CA SER A 79 -2.05 19.07 -41.69
C SER A 79 -2.72 20.26 -40.97
N TYR A 80 -2.47 20.42 -39.68
CA TYR A 80 -2.99 21.51 -38.83
C TYR A 80 -1.97 22.59 -38.50
N SER A 81 -0.67 22.32 -38.67
CA SER A 81 0.40 23.27 -38.41
C SER A 81 0.38 24.37 -39.47
N ALA A 82 0.52 25.64 -39.06
CA ALA A 82 0.60 26.76 -39.94
C ALA A 82 1.92 26.81 -40.74
N SER A 83 2.90 26.02 -40.38
CA SER A 83 4.14 25.83 -41.12
C SER A 83 3.90 24.92 -42.31
N ASN A 84 3.65 25.49 -43.50
CA ASN A 84 3.53 24.79 -44.77
C ASN A 84 4.84 24.09 -45.21
N THR A 85 5.60 23.55 -44.29
CA THR A 85 6.86 22.91 -44.62
C THR A 85 6.60 21.42 -44.89
N SER A 86 6.61 21.11 -46.19
CA SER A 86 6.76 19.72 -46.68
C SER A 86 7.96 18.98 -46.03
N SER A 87 8.77 19.68 -45.30
CA SER A 87 9.96 19.22 -44.61
C SER A 87 9.69 18.28 -43.44
N LEU A 88 8.57 18.42 -42.66
CA LEU A 88 8.30 17.55 -41.54
C LEU A 88 8.11 16.10 -41.98
N LEU A 89 7.20 15.85 -42.93
CA LEU A 89 6.91 14.51 -43.43
C LEU A 89 8.09 13.84 -44.12
N SER A 90 8.93 14.61 -44.81
CA SER A 90 10.14 14.10 -45.47
C SER A 90 11.32 13.86 -44.51
N SER A 91 11.29 14.52 -43.36
CA SER A 91 12.37 14.45 -42.37
C SER A 91 12.11 13.45 -41.23
N VAL A 92 10.86 13.02 -41.03
CA VAL A 92 10.47 12.11 -39.91
C VAL A 92 10.19 10.71 -40.44
N LYS A 93 10.77 9.72 -39.80
CA LYS A 93 10.54 8.28 -40.09
C LYS A 93 10.19 7.53 -38.83
N ALA A 94 9.03 6.87 -38.82
CA ALA A 94 8.64 5.97 -37.73
C ALA A 94 9.06 4.54 -38.08
N VAL A 95 9.76 3.88 -37.15
CA VAL A 95 10.31 2.53 -37.35
C VAL A 95 10.21 1.69 -36.09
N SER A 96 10.12 0.35 -36.27
CA SER A 96 10.22 -0.54 -35.13
C SER A 96 11.69 -0.81 -34.79
N ILE A 97 12.02 -0.99 -33.51
CA ILE A 97 13.37 -1.33 -33.08
C ILE A 97 13.87 -2.65 -33.69
N GLN A 98 12.95 -3.61 -33.90
CA GLN A 98 13.26 -4.90 -34.51
C GLN A 98 13.62 -4.78 -35.99
N TRP A 99 12.99 -3.84 -36.70
CA TRP A 99 13.37 -3.53 -38.08
C TRP A 99 14.72 -2.82 -38.10
N LEU A 100 14.87 -1.78 -37.29
CA LEU A 100 16.07 -0.96 -37.24
C LEU A 100 17.31 -1.79 -36.94
N SER A 101 17.26 -2.70 -35.96
CA SER A 101 18.39 -3.54 -35.55
C SER A 101 18.91 -4.48 -36.66
N LYS A 102 18.12 -4.72 -37.71
CA LYS A 102 18.48 -5.57 -38.85
C LYS A 102 18.95 -4.80 -40.08
N HIS A 103 18.75 -3.48 -40.09
CA HIS A 103 18.95 -2.65 -41.28
C HIS A 103 19.88 -1.44 -41.02
N TYR A 104 20.75 -1.54 -39.98
CA TYR A 104 21.71 -0.46 -39.71
C TYR A 104 22.64 -0.15 -40.87
N ASP A 105 23.02 -1.15 -41.66
CA ASP A 105 23.97 -1.00 -42.78
C ASP A 105 23.30 -0.41 -44.05
N GLU A 106 21.97 -0.35 -44.08
CA GLU A 106 21.20 0.24 -45.20
C GLU A 106 20.93 1.75 -44.98
N ILE A 107 21.46 2.31 -43.87
CA ILE A 107 21.20 3.69 -43.50
C ILE A 107 22.17 4.65 -44.22
N GLU A 108 21.68 5.32 -45.24
CA GLU A 108 22.46 6.29 -46.01
C GLU A 108 22.72 7.59 -45.24
N LYS A 109 21.77 8.00 -44.37
CA LYS A 109 21.88 9.25 -43.61
C LYS A 109 21.50 9.05 -42.15
N GLU A 110 22.45 9.30 -41.26
CA GLU A 110 22.25 9.22 -39.83
C GLU A 110 21.19 10.23 -39.36
N PRO A 111 20.35 9.87 -38.34
CA PRO A 111 19.41 10.82 -37.75
C PRO A 111 20.11 11.84 -36.85
N GLY A 112 19.67 13.10 -36.86
CA GLY A 112 20.09 14.11 -35.90
C GLY A 112 19.38 13.91 -34.54
N MET A 113 18.17 13.32 -34.57
CA MET A 113 17.41 13.01 -33.36
C MET A 113 16.74 11.63 -33.48
N ILE A 114 16.77 10.88 -32.38
CA ILE A 114 16.06 9.62 -32.21
C ILE A 114 15.09 9.77 -31.04
N VAL A 115 13.83 9.51 -31.30
CA VAL A 115 12.77 9.56 -30.29
C VAL A 115 12.30 8.16 -30.00
N ILE A 116 12.15 7.82 -28.73
CA ILE A 116 11.73 6.50 -28.26
C ILE A 116 10.43 6.64 -27.48
N ASP A 117 9.34 6.15 -28.05
CA ASP A 117 8.09 6.05 -27.32
C ASP A 117 8.11 4.82 -26.41
N GLU A 118 7.43 4.93 -25.25
CA GLU A 118 7.46 3.94 -24.16
C GLU A 118 8.91 3.54 -23.76
N ALA A 119 9.73 4.56 -23.50
CA ALA A 119 11.17 4.43 -23.28
C ALA A 119 11.56 3.56 -22.07
N HIS A 120 10.59 3.18 -21.22
CA HIS A 120 10.84 2.20 -20.16
C HIS A 120 11.19 0.80 -20.72
N HIS A 121 10.90 0.52 -21.98
CA HIS A 121 11.35 -0.67 -22.70
C HIS A 121 12.79 -0.58 -23.25
N ALA A 122 13.41 0.59 -23.18
CA ALA A 122 14.75 0.84 -23.75
C ALA A 122 15.88 0.18 -22.96
N LEU A 123 15.83 -1.14 -22.79
CA LEU A 123 16.81 -1.94 -22.05
C LEU A 123 17.41 -3.07 -22.80
N ALA A 124 16.73 -3.50 -23.84
CA ALA A 124 17.23 -4.58 -24.65
C ALA A 124 18.58 -4.19 -25.24
N LYS A 125 19.46 -5.16 -25.42
CA LYS A 125 20.77 -5.00 -26.06
C LYS A 125 20.67 -4.17 -27.34
N THR A 126 19.61 -4.36 -28.13
CA THR A 126 19.30 -3.61 -29.36
C THR A 126 19.18 -2.09 -29.17
N TYR A 127 18.67 -1.60 -28.05
CA TYR A 127 18.64 -0.17 -27.77
C TYR A 127 20.04 0.36 -27.46
N LYS A 128 20.82 -0.37 -26.65
CA LYS A 128 22.19 0.03 -26.35
C LYS A 128 23.06 0.11 -27.61
N GLU A 129 22.93 -0.86 -28.50
CA GLU A 129 23.56 -0.86 -29.80
C GLU A 129 23.20 0.40 -30.62
N MET A 130 21.94 0.84 -30.55
CA MET A 130 21.47 2.07 -31.23
C MET A 130 22.17 3.32 -30.65
N TRP A 131 22.36 3.42 -29.31
CA TRP A 131 23.11 4.53 -28.71
C TRP A 131 24.59 4.55 -29.17
N GLU A 132 25.18 3.40 -29.31
CA GLU A 132 26.58 3.24 -29.75
C GLU A 132 26.72 3.53 -31.25
N ARG A 133 25.74 3.13 -32.07
CA ARG A 133 25.75 3.32 -33.53
C ARG A 133 25.58 4.77 -33.95
N PHE A 134 24.79 5.55 -33.20
CA PHE A 134 24.49 6.97 -33.52
C PHE A 134 25.04 7.91 -32.45
N PRO A 135 26.37 8.07 -32.32
CA PRO A 135 26.97 8.85 -31.24
C PRO A 135 26.67 10.34 -31.30
N LYS A 136 26.34 10.85 -32.48
CA LYS A 136 26.03 12.28 -32.72
C LYS A 136 24.56 12.60 -32.56
N ALA A 137 23.67 11.62 -32.60
CA ALA A 137 22.24 11.84 -32.46
C ALA A 137 21.84 12.28 -31.04
N LYS A 138 20.84 13.16 -30.96
CA LYS A 138 20.13 13.44 -29.72
C LYS A 138 19.10 12.36 -29.48
N PHE A 139 18.89 11.96 -28.21
CA PHE A 139 17.91 10.95 -27.83
C PHE A 139 16.85 11.56 -26.93
N LEU A 140 15.58 11.35 -27.29
CA LEU A 140 14.43 11.71 -26.46
C LEU A 140 13.60 10.46 -26.17
N GLY A 141 13.54 10.03 -24.92
CA GLY A 141 12.67 8.96 -24.47
C GLY A 141 11.40 9.50 -23.82
N LEU A 142 10.22 9.02 -24.21
CA LEU A 142 8.97 9.34 -23.52
C LEU A 142 8.46 8.10 -22.78
N THR A 143 7.99 8.29 -21.56
CA THR A 143 7.38 7.22 -20.79
C THR A 143 6.40 7.77 -19.74
N ALA A 144 5.39 6.98 -19.40
CA ALA A 144 4.56 7.31 -18.23
C ALA A 144 5.25 6.89 -16.92
N THR A 145 6.10 5.90 -16.99
CA THR A 145 6.62 5.18 -15.82
C THR A 145 8.11 4.89 -16.00
N PRO A 146 9.01 5.79 -15.59
CA PRO A 146 10.45 5.56 -15.64
C PRO A 146 10.88 4.59 -14.54
N CYS A 147 10.37 3.36 -14.60
CA CYS A 147 10.67 2.29 -13.67
C CYS A 147 10.81 0.96 -14.40
N ARG A 148 11.63 0.09 -13.85
CA ARG A 148 11.89 -1.26 -14.35
C ARG A 148 11.60 -2.30 -13.30
N LEU A 149 11.11 -3.45 -13.71
CA LEU A 149 10.80 -4.56 -12.81
C LEU A 149 12.04 -5.06 -12.03
N ASN A 150 13.21 -4.98 -12.66
CA ASN A 150 14.48 -5.38 -12.03
C ASN A 150 15.11 -4.31 -11.12
N GLY A 151 14.45 -3.15 -10.96
CA GLY A 151 14.89 -2.03 -10.11
C GLY A 151 16.12 -1.26 -10.61
N LYS A 152 16.65 -1.57 -11.81
CA LYS A 152 17.75 -0.80 -12.40
C LYS A 152 17.25 0.54 -12.91
N GLY A 153 18.05 1.58 -12.76
CA GLY A 153 17.75 2.93 -13.29
C GLY A 153 17.93 3.03 -14.81
N PHE A 154 17.85 4.22 -15.34
CA PHE A 154 17.98 4.53 -16.76
C PHE A 154 19.20 5.39 -17.07
N THR A 155 20.03 5.70 -16.08
CA THR A 155 21.20 6.57 -16.20
C THR A 155 22.32 5.98 -17.05
N ASP A 156 22.21 4.73 -17.46
CA ASP A 156 23.07 4.07 -18.43
C ASP A 156 22.78 4.48 -19.88
N LEU A 157 21.59 5.03 -20.15
CA LEU A 157 21.14 5.46 -21.47
C LEU A 157 20.73 6.94 -21.52
N PHE A 158 20.13 7.46 -20.48
CA PHE A 158 19.61 8.83 -20.42
C PHE A 158 20.34 9.66 -19.38
N ASP A 159 20.76 10.85 -19.77
CA ASP A 159 21.51 11.78 -18.93
C ASP A 159 20.63 12.45 -17.86
N VAL A 160 19.37 12.74 -18.21
CA VAL A 160 18.47 13.53 -17.37
C VAL A 160 17.01 13.11 -17.54
N LEU A 161 16.24 13.26 -16.46
CA LEU A 161 14.79 13.07 -16.42
C LEU A 161 14.07 14.43 -16.32
N VAL A 162 13.17 14.71 -17.26
CA VAL A 162 12.21 15.83 -17.20
C VAL A 162 10.86 15.28 -16.81
N GLN A 163 10.28 15.75 -15.70
CA GLN A 163 9.03 15.25 -15.15
C GLN A 163 7.90 16.27 -15.35
N SER A 164 6.70 15.80 -15.71
CA SER A 164 5.48 16.60 -15.73
C SER A 164 4.85 16.72 -14.34
N TRP A 165 3.63 17.25 -14.30
CA TRP A 165 2.75 17.16 -13.15
C TRP A 165 2.51 15.69 -12.77
N ASP A 166 2.16 15.45 -11.52
CA ASP A 166 1.71 14.12 -11.06
C ASP A 166 0.22 13.89 -11.38
N VAL A 167 -0.26 12.66 -11.21
CA VAL A 167 -1.65 12.29 -11.50
C VAL A 167 -2.65 13.10 -10.68
N PRO A 168 -2.48 13.32 -9.36
CA PRO A 168 -3.33 14.19 -8.57
C PRO A 168 -3.48 15.60 -9.16
N GLU A 169 -2.40 16.22 -9.58
CA GLU A 169 -2.43 17.55 -10.18
C GLU A 169 -3.18 17.56 -11.52
N PHE A 170 -2.97 16.55 -12.37
CA PHE A 170 -3.75 16.41 -13.60
C PHE A 170 -5.25 16.26 -13.36
N ILE A 171 -5.66 15.49 -12.34
CA ILE A 171 -7.06 15.31 -11.97
C ILE A 171 -7.64 16.62 -11.43
N SER A 172 -6.94 17.31 -10.52
CA SER A 172 -7.40 18.56 -9.91
C SER A 172 -7.61 19.68 -10.95
N LYS A 173 -6.83 19.67 -12.04
CA LYS A 173 -6.96 20.59 -13.17
C LYS A 173 -7.90 20.08 -14.27
N GLY A 174 -8.63 18.98 -14.04
CA GLY A 174 -9.56 18.42 -15.01
C GLY A 174 -8.92 17.92 -16.30
N ARG A 175 -7.63 17.58 -16.25
CA ARG A 175 -6.88 17.03 -17.40
C ARG A 175 -6.85 15.49 -17.40
N LEU A 176 -7.16 14.87 -16.25
CA LEU A 176 -7.50 13.46 -16.11
C LEU A 176 -8.84 13.35 -15.38
N ALA A 177 -9.55 12.25 -15.63
CA ALA A 177 -10.84 11.97 -15.01
C ALA A 177 -10.65 11.52 -13.56
N THR A 178 -11.63 11.84 -12.73
CA THR A 178 -11.79 11.24 -11.39
C THR A 178 -12.15 9.76 -11.50
N TYR A 179 -11.98 9.03 -10.42
CA TYR A 179 -12.27 7.60 -10.42
C TYR A 179 -12.79 7.11 -9.07
N ASP A 180 -13.60 6.07 -9.13
CA ASP A 180 -13.89 5.19 -8.01
C ASP A 180 -12.93 4.00 -8.07
N PHE A 181 -12.39 3.56 -6.96
CA PHE A 181 -11.50 2.42 -6.89
C PHE A 181 -12.06 1.34 -5.97
N VAL A 182 -12.33 0.18 -6.54
CA VAL A 182 -12.83 -0.99 -5.82
C VAL A 182 -11.80 -2.11 -5.91
N SER A 183 -11.48 -2.76 -4.80
CA SER A 183 -10.50 -3.87 -4.77
C SER A 183 -11.04 -5.05 -3.97
N ILE A 184 -10.43 -6.23 -4.16
CA ILE A 184 -10.77 -7.42 -3.37
C ILE A 184 -10.31 -7.25 -1.92
N LYS A 185 -11.10 -7.80 -0.99
CA LYS A 185 -10.75 -7.86 0.44
C LYS A 185 -9.51 -8.71 0.66
N SER A 186 -8.69 -8.33 1.64
CA SER A 186 -7.41 -8.97 1.91
C SER A 186 -7.51 -10.41 2.41
N ASP A 187 -8.63 -10.79 3.00
CA ASP A 187 -8.95 -12.11 3.52
C ASP A 187 -9.76 -12.98 2.54
N GLY A 188 -10.09 -12.44 1.36
CA GLY A 188 -10.87 -13.09 0.33
C GLY A 188 -10.20 -14.34 -0.28
N VAL A 189 -11.02 -15.25 -0.83
CA VAL A 189 -10.54 -16.48 -1.50
C VAL A 189 -9.64 -16.14 -2.68
N THR A 190 -10.04 -15.15 -3.49
CA THR A 190 -9.28 -14.71 -4.67
C THR A 190 -7.91 -14.16 -4.26
N GLN A 191 -7.83 -13.39 -3.16
CA GLN A 191 -6.56 -12.85 -2.70
C GLN A 191 -5.60 -13.98 -2.27
N ARG A 192 -6.09 -15.00 -1.57
CA ARG A 192 -5.26 -16.17 -1.20
C ARG A 192 -4.72 -16.92 -2.42
N LEU A 193 -5.51 -17.04 -3.50
CA LEU A 193 -5.04 -17.63 -4.75
C LEU A 193 -3.93 -16.79 -5.39
N ILE A 194 -4.04 -15.47 -5.37
CA ILE A 194 -3.03 -14.55 -5.91
C ILE A 194 -1.75 -14.60 -5.07
N ASP A 195 -1.88 -14.60 -3.75
CA ASP A 195 -0.74 -14.69 -2.83
C ASP A 195 0.04 -16.02 -2.97
N SER A 196 -0.59 -17.05 -3.53
CA SER A 196 0.06 -18.34 -3.84
C SER A 196 0.91 -18.35 -5.12
N LEU A 197 0.85 -17.30 -5.96
CA LEU A 197 1.63 -17.19 -7.19
C LEU A 197 3.13 -17.04 -6.90
N GLN A 198 3.92 -18.02 -7.33
CA GLN A 198 5.36 -18.06 -7.06
C GLN A 198 6.23 -17.96 -8.32
N LYS A 199 5.75 -18.50 -9.44
CA LYS A 199 6.55 -18.60 -10.67
C LYS A 199 6.63 -17.27 -11.40
N ARG A 200 7.82 -17.01 -11.96
CA ARG A 200 8.09 -15.78 -12.73
C ARG A 200 8.33 -16.12 -14.19
N GLY A 201 7.87 -15.26 -15.08
CA GLY A 201 8.20 -15.27 -16.50
C GLY A 201 9.61 -14.74 -16.77
N ALA A 202 10.03 -14.79 -18.02
CA ALA A 202 11.32 -14.26 -18.44
C ALA A 202 11.47 -12.75 -18.23
N ASP A 203 10.35 -12.02 -18.20
CA ASP A 203 10.26 -10.59 -17.92
C ASP A 203 10.28 -10.25 -16.42
N GLY A 204 10.27 -11.27 -15.54
CA GLY A 204 10.23 -11.11 -14.08
C GLY A 204 8.82 -10.93 -13.49
N ASP A 205 7.78 -10.83 -14.32
CA ASP A 205 6.38 -10.77 -13.90
C ASP A 205 5.84 -12.18 -13.57
N TYR A 206 4.61 -12.29 -13.10
CA TYR A 206 3.97 -13.59 -12.87
C TYR A 206 3.89 -14.41 -14.15
N GLN A 207 4.12 -15.73 -14.04
CA GLN A 207 4.04 -16.63 -15.18
C GLN A 207 2.59 -16.84 -15.63
N ASN A 208 2.29 -16.57 -16.91
CA ASN A 208 0.93 -16.71 -17.46
C ASN A 208 0.32 -18.08 -17.22
N LYS A 209 1.09 -19.16 -17.32
CA LYS A 209 0.61 -20.54 -17.12
C LYS A 209 0.15 -20.79 -15.67
N GLU A 210 0.86 -20.26 -14.69
CA GLU A 210 0.48 -20.39 -13.28
C GLU A 210 -0.77 -19.55 -12.96
N MET A 211 -0.83 -18.30 -13.44
CA MET A 211 -2.02 -17.46 -13.31
C MET A 211 -3.25 -18.14 -13.94
N ASP A 212 -3.10 -18.70 -15.13
CA ASP A 212 -4.18 -19.41 -15.84
C ASP A 212 -4.70 -20.62 -15.04
N MET A 213 -3.79 -21.42 -14.51
CA MET A 213 -4.14 -22.58 -13.69
C MET A 213 -4.96 -22.21 -12.44
N LEU A 214 -4.66 -21.09 -11.80
CA LEU A 214 -5.28 -20.68 -10.55
C LEU A 214 -6.56 -19.84 -10.77
N LEU A 215 -6.53 -18.90 -11.70
CA LEU A 215 -7.57 -17.88 -11.86
C LEU A 215 -8.51 -18.12 -13.06
N ASN A 216 -8.13 -18.93 -14.05
CA ASN A 216 -8.99 -19.25 -15.22
C ASN A 216 -9.97 -20.39 -14.94
N LYS A 217 -10.61 -20.36 -13.76
CA LYS A 217 -11.63 -21.33 -13.31
C LYS A 217 -13.00 -20.66 -13.23
N LYS A 218 -14.06 -21.46 -13.41
CA LYS A 218 -15.43 -20.96 -13.40
C LYS A 218 -15.76 -20.05 -12.21
N PRO A 219 -15.46 -20.41 -10.93
CA PRO A 219 -15.77 -19.54 -9.80
C PRO A 219 -15.04 -18.19 -9.83
N SER A 220 -13.79 -18.16 -10.35
CA SER A 220 -13.04 -16.91 -10.47
C SER A 220 -13.62 -15.99 -11.55
N ILE A 221 -14.08 -16.57 -12.68
CA ILE A 221 -14.68 -15.83 -13.76
C ILE A 221 -16.09 -15.32 -13.38
N GLU A 222 -16.86 -16.10 -12.62
CA GLU A 222 -18.15 -15.69 -12.07
C GLU A 222 -17.99 -14.46 -11.14
N ARG A 223 -16.96 -14.42 -10.31
CA ARG A 223 -16.67 -13.23 -9.46
C ARG A 223 -16.33 -12.00 -10.30
N LEU A 224 -15.64 -12.15 -11.44
CA LEU A 224 -15.42 -11.01 -12.35
C LEU A 224 -16.75 -10.46 -12.86
N TYR A 225 -17.68 -11.31 -13.23
CA TYR A 225 -19.02 -10.87 -13.65
C TYR A 225 -19.79 -10.21 -12.52
N GLN A 226 -19.79 -10.80 -11.32
CA GLN A 226 -20.43 -10.20 -10.14
C GLN A 226 -19.91 -8.80 -9.86
N SER A 227 -18.60 -8.60 -9.92
CA SER A 227 -17.98 -7.28 -9.74
C SER A 227 -18.35 -6.30 -10.85
N LEU A 228 -18.49 -6.77 -12.09
CA LEU A 228 -18.96 -5.94 -13.18
C LEU A 228 -20.42 -5.52 -12.96
N GLU A 229 -21.29 -6.46 -12.60
CA GLU A 229 -22.72 -6.21 -12.35
C GLU A 229 -22.92 -5.20 -11.21
N GLU A 230 -22.08 -5.30 -10.15
CA GLU A 230 -22.17 -4.44 -8.98
C GLU A 230 -21.62 -3.03 -9.22
N PHE A 231 -20.46 -2.90 -9.89
CA PHE A 231 -19.73 -1.63 -9.98
C PHE A 231 -19.61 -1.04 -11.38
N GLY A 232 -19.74 -1.85 -12.41
CA GLY A 232 -19.57 -1.45 -13.81
C GLY A 232 -20.79 -1.62 -14.69
N LYS A 233 -21.96 -1.95 -14.11
CA LYS A 233 -23.22 -2.15 -14.85
C LYS A 233 -23.53 -0.97 -15.76
N ASP A 234 -23.96 -1.25 -16.99
CA ASP A 234 -24.34 -0.29 -18.02
C ASP A 234 -23.23 0.70 -18.44
N ARG A 235 -22.00 0.54 -17.94
CA ARG A 235 -20.85 1.36 -18.30
C ARG A 235 -20.05 0.72 -19.44
N LYS A 236 -19.42 1.56 -20.25
CA LYS A 236 -18.47 1.14 -21.28
C LYS A 236 -17.09 0.91 -20.68
N GLY A 237 -16.48 -0.26 -20.92
CA GLY A 237 -15.21 -0.53 -20.27
C GLY A 237 -14.30 -1.57 -20.88
N ILE A 238 -13.15 -1.73 -20.27
CA ILE A 238 -12.08 -2.64 -20.67
C ILE A 238 -11.76 -3.62 -19.54
N VAL A 239 -11.68 -4.91 -19.87
CA VAL A 239 -11.23 -5.97 -18.97
C VAL A 239 -9.84 -6.44 -19.39
N TYR A 240 -8.89 -6.48 -18.50
CA TYR A 240 -7.55 -6.99 -18.76
C TYR A 240 -7.42 -8.44 -18.30
N ALA A 241 -7.39 -9.36 -19.27
CA ALA A 241 -7.32 -10.80 -19.05
C ALA A 241 -5.87 -11.31 -19.03
N ILE A 242 -5.66 -12.52 -18.47
CA ILE A 242 -4.37 -13.18 -18.33
C ILE A 242 -3.82 -13.63 -19.68
N ASN A 243 -4.67 -14.30 -20.47
CA ASN A 243 -4.36 -14.88 -21.77
C ASN A 243 -5.62 -15.03 -22.62
N ILE A 244 -5.46 -15.54 -23.84
CA ILE A 244 -6.55 -15.71 -24.81
C ILE A 244 -7.68 -16.59 -24.25
N SER A 245 -7.35 -17.74 -23.64
CA SER A 245 -8.34 -18.66 -23.06
C SER A 245 -9.17 -17.98 -21.96
N HIS A 246 -8.51 -17.22 -21.09
CA HIS A 246 -9.17 -16.46 -20.03
C HIS A 246 -10.10 -15.38 -20.61
N ALA A 247 -9.62 -14.63 -21.60
CA ALA A 247 -10.43 -13.61 -22.28
C ALA A 247 -11.68 -14.20 -22.92
N GLN A 248 -11.56 -15.32 -23.63
CA GLN A 248 -12.69 -16.01 -24.27
C GLN A 248 -13.74 -16.49 -23.26
N LYS A 249 -13.30 -17.05 -22.11
CA LYS A 249 -14.23 -17.49 -21.07
C LYS A 249 -14.93 -16.32 -20.39
N ILE A 250 -14.21 -15.23 -20.11
CA ILE A 250 -14.82 -13.99 -19.58
C ILE A 250 -15.87 -13.48 -20.55
N THR A 251 -15.50 -13.33 -21.82
CA THR A 251 -16.40 -12.82 -22.87
C THR A 251 -17.64 -13.68 -22.98
N LYS A 252 -17.49 -15.00 -23.02
CA LYS A 252 -18.59 -15.94 -23.09
C LYS A 252 -19.56 -15.78 -21.91
N LEU A 253 -19.04 -15.75 -20.67
CA LEU A 253 -19.88 -15.57 -19.50
C LEU A 253 -20.62 -14.23 -19.53
N TYR A 254 -19.94 -13.15 -19.91
CA TYR A 254 -20.55 -11.83 -19.99
C TYR A 254 -21.66 -11.79 -21.02
N GLN A 255 -21.47 -12.43 -22.20
CA GLN A 255 -22.50 -12.58 -23.25
C GLN A 255 -23.69 -13.43 -22.79
N GLU A 256 -23.45 -14.51 -22.03
CA GLU A 256 -24.50 -15.34 -21.43
C GLU A 256 -25.40 -14.54 -20.48
N HIS A 257 -24.87 -13.48 -19.87
CA HIS A 257 -25.62 -12.54 -19.02
C HIS A 257 -26.09 -11.28 -19.78
N GLY A 258 -26.04 -11.26 -21.10
CA GLY A 258 -26.57 -10.15 -21.90
C GLY A 258 -25.63 -8.96 -22.09
N VAL A 259 -24.40 -9.02 -21.59
CA VAL A 259 -23.41 -7.96 -21.79
C VAL A 259 -22.84 -8.05 -23.20
N LYS A 260 -22.85 -6.94 -23.94
CA LYS A 260 -22.25 -6.87 -25.29
C LYS A 260 -20.73 -6.83 -25.19
N ALA A 261 -20.12 -7.97 -24.98
CA ALA A 261 -18.66 -8.12 -24.78
C ALA A 261 -17.98 -8.79 -25.97
N ILE A 262 -16.75 -8.42 -26.26
CA ILE A 262 -15.87 -9.05 -27.24
C ILE A 262 -14.45 -9.21 -26.71
N ALA A 263 -13.79 -10.31 -27.09
CA ALA A 263 -12.37 -10.54 -26.82
C ALA A 263 -11.52 -10.13 -28.01
N ILE A 264 -10.47 -9.33 -27.75
CA ILE A 264 -9.46 -8.98 -28.76
C ILE A 264 -8.09 -9.42 -28.27
N ASP A 265 -7.41 -10.19 -29.11
CA ASP A 265 -6.09 -10.75 -28.83
C ASP A 265 -5.14 -10.70 -30.05
N SER A 266 -3.92 -11.19 -29.90
CA SER A 266 -2.89 -11.18 -30.95
C SER A 266 -3.24 -12.03 -32.18
N LYS A 267 -4.20 -12.95 -32.07
CA LYS A 267 -4.65 -13.81 -33.17
C LYS A 267 -5.82 -13.22 -33.94
N THR A 268 -6.49 -12.19 -33.37
CA THR A 268 -7.60 -11.49 -34.08
C THR A 268 -7.03 -10.82 -35.32
N PRO A 269 -7.58 -11.12 -36.53
CA PRO A 269 -7.16 -10.52 -37.80
C PRO A 269 -7.21 -8.98 -37.75
N ALA A 270 -6.27 -8.30 -38.40
CA ALA A 270 -6.16 -6.84 -38.30
C ALA A 270 -7.43 -6.11 -38.77
N THR A 271 -8.11 -6.59 -39.79
CA THR A 271 -9.37 -6.02 -40.32
C THR A 271 -10.51 -6.18 -39.32
N GLU A 272 -10.69 -7.38 -38.77
CA GLU A 272 -11.69 -7.69 -37.76
C GLU A 272 -11.42 -6.85 -36.48
N ARG A 273 -10.17 -6.80 -36.02
CA ARG A 273 -9.77 -5.99 -34.88
C ARG A 273 -10.13 -4.52 -35.06
N GLN A 274 -9.93 -3.98 -36.26
CA GLN A 274 -10.27 -2.58 -36.56
C GLN A 274 -11.78 -2.35 -36.49
N GLN A 275 -12.58 -3.27 -37.07
CA GLN A 275 -14.04 -3.22 -37.00
C GLN A 275 -14.55 -3.28 -35.56
N ASP A 276 -14.01 -4.19 -34.78
CA ASP A 276 -14.37 -4.36 -33.36
C ASP A 276 -14.03 -3.13 -32.51
N ILE A 277 -12.86 -2.54 -32.77
CA ILE A 277 -12.45 -1.28 -32.12
C ILE A 277 -13.40 -0.14 -32.50
N GLU A 278 -13.81 -0.04 -33.76
CA GLU A 278 -14.76 0.98 -34.20
C GLU A 278 -16.16 0.75 -33.61
N ALA A 279 -16.63 -0.49 -33.55
CA ALA A 279 -17.89 -0.86 -32.91
C ALA A 279 -17.85 -0.53 -31.40
N PHE A 280 -16.73 -0.80 -30.71
CA PHE A 280 -16.54 -0.41 -29.33
C PHE A 280 -16.53 1.13 -29.18
N LYS A 281 -15.84 1.86 -30.04
CA LYS A 281 -15.84 3.34 -30.02
C LYS A 281 -17.24 3.92 -30.23
N LYS A 282 -18.04 3.33 -31.09
CA LYS A 282 -19.44 3.75 -31.34
C LYS A 282 -20.40 3.39 -30.21
N GLY A 283 -20.02 2.44 -29.32
CA GLY A 283 -20.87 1.95 -28.23
C GLY A 283 -21.73 0.75 -28.60
N ASP A 284 -21.57 0.17 -29.83
CA ASP A 284 -22.24 -1.07 -30.25
C ASP A 284 -21.76 -2.27 -29.40
N ILE A 285 -20.49 -2.22 -28.95
CA ILE A 285 -19.87 -3.12 -27.98
C ILE A 285 -19.68 -2.34 -26.68
N GLN A 286 -20.12 -2.92 -25.56
CA GLN A 286 -20.03 -2.32 -24.23
C GLN A 286 -18.70 -2.66 -23.54
N VAL A 287 -18.27 -3.92 -23.62
CA VAL A 287 -17.10 -4.43 -22.89
C VAL A 287 -16.08 -5.03 -23.86
N LEU A 288 -14.86 -4.55 -23.77
CA LEU A 288 -13.74 -5.05 -24.54
C LEU A 288 -12.82 -5.84 -23.61
N VAL A 289 -12.70 -7.15 -23.83
CA VAL A 289 -11.81 -8.02 -23.07
C VAL A 289 -10.48 -8.14 -23.80
N ASN A 290 -9.42 -7.67 -23.18
CA ASN A 290 -8.11 -7.48 -23.79
C ASN A 290 -7.04 -8.42 -23.25
N VAL A 291 -6.16 -8.89 -24.14
CA VAL A 291 -4.94 -9.63 -23.81
C VAL A 291 -3.74 -8.91 -24.41
N ASP A 292 -3.05 -8.12 -23.61
CA ASP A 292 -1.77 -7.42 -23.88
C ASP A 292 -1.75 -6.48 -25.11
N ILE A 293 -2.85 -6.30 -25.87
CA ILE A 293 -2.84 -5.46 -27.08
C ILE A 293 -3.11 -4.00 -26.76
N PHE A 294 -4.05 -3.71 -25.86
CA PHE A 294 -4.49 -2.36 -25.54
C PHE A 294 -3.84 -1.79 -24.28
N SER A 295 -2.79 -2.42 -23.78
CA SER A 295 -1.96 -1.82 -22.72
C SER A 295 -1.27 -0.55 -23.23
N GLU A 296 -0.97 -0.49 -24.53
CA GLU A 296 -0.29 0.63 -25.18
C GLU A 296 -1.01 1.04 -26.48
N GLY A 297 -0.98 2.32 -26.79
CA GLY A 297 -1.46 2.84 -28.08
C GLY A 297 -2.97 2.90 -28.32
N PHE A 298 -3.81 2.27 -27.50
CA PHE A 298 -5.26 2.31 -27.70
C PHE A 298 -5.88 3.64 -27.23
N ASP A 299 -6.63 4.31 -28.13
CA ASP A 299 -7.28 5.59 -27.85
C ASP A 299 -8.81 5.47 -27.87
N CYS A 300 -9.39 5.46 -26.68
CA CYS A 300 -10.83 5.48 -26.42
C CYS A 300 -11.06 6.20 -25.09
N PRO A 301 -11.21 7.53 -25.10
CA PRO A 301 -11.25 8.31 -23.86
C PRO A 301 -12.54 8.18 -23.06
N ASP A 302 -13.62 7.70 -23.68
CA ASP A 302 -14.95 7.49 -23.09
C ASP A 302 -15.10 6.15 -22.34
N VAL A 303 -14.01 5.47 -22.03
CA VAL A 303 -13.99 4.30 -21.16
C VAL A 303 -14.37 4.71 -19.75
N GLU A 304 -15.46 4.15 -19.22
CA GLU A 304 -16.04 4.47 -17.92
C GLU A 304 -15.70 3.48 -16.82
N PHE A 305 -15.21 2.27 -17.17
CA PHE A 305 -14.60 1.36 -16.20
C PHE A 305 -13.39 0.62 -16.77
N VAL A 306 -12.50 0.25 -15.86
CA VAL A 306 -11.36 -0.63 -16.12
C VAL A 306 -11.40 -1.77 -15.12
N GLN A 307 -11.51 -3.00 -15.58
CA GLN A 307 -11.49 -4.19 -14.75
C GLN A 307 -10.17 -4.94 -14.88
N LEU A 308 -9.50 -5.11 -13.76
CA LEU A 308 -8.21 -5.76 -13.65
C LEU A 308 -8.42 -7.23 -13.27
N ALA A 309 -8.32 -8.13 -14.24
CA ALA A 309 -8.47 -9.58 -14.06
C ALA A 309 -7.12 -10.32 -14.21
N ARG A 310 -6.01 -9.57 -14.33
CA ARG A 310 -4.66 -10.09 -14.45
C ARG A 310 -3.76 -9.54 -13.35
N PRO A 311 -3.23 -10.40 -12.45
CA PRO A 311 -2.17 -10.00 -11.53
C PRO A 311 -0.90 -9.58 -12.28
N THR A 312 -0.16 -8.62 -11.72
CA THR A 312 1.15 -8.21 -12.24
C THR A 312 2.03 -7.65 -11.13
N LEU A 313 3.34 -7.78 -11.29
CA LEU A 313 4.35 -7.14 -10.47
C LEU A 313 4.90 -5.85 -11.13
N SER A 314 4.42 -5.54 -12.34
CA SER A 314 4.88 -4.38 -13.11
C SER A 314 4.02 -3.15 -12.82
N LEU A 315 4.58 -2.16 -12.13
CA LEU A 315 3.94 -0.87 -11.93
C LEU A 315 3.61 -0.20 -13.26
N ALA A 316 4.47 -0.34 -14.26
CA ALA A 316 4.22 0.21 -15.60
C ALA A 316 2.95 -0.37 -16.21
N LYS A 317 2.78 -1.70 -16.20
CA LYS A 317 1.56 -2.36 -16.68
C LYS A 317 0.32 -1.89 -15.90
N TYR A 318 0.41 -1.84 -14.57
CA TYR A 318 -0.69 -1.36 -13.74
C TYR A 318 -1.12 0.06 -14.12
N LEU A 319 -0.20 1.01 -14.15
CA LEU A 319 -0.51 2.42 -14.45
C LEU A 319 -0.94 2.62 -15.92
N GLN A 320 -0.48 1.79 -16.85
CA GLN A 320 -0.95 1.81 -18.24
C GLN A 320 -2.38 1.30 -18.35
N MET A 321 -2.73 0.20 -17.67
CA MET A 321 -4.09 -0.35 -17.65
C MET A 321 -5.09 0.64 -17.06
N VAL A 322 -4.85 1.13 -15.87
CA VAL A 322 -5.77 2.07 -15.20
C VAL A 322 -5.81 3.42 -15.91
N GLY A 323 -4.70 3.86 -16.48
CA GLY A 323 -4.59 5.12 -17.20
C GLY A 323 -5.49 5.21 -18.45
N ARG A 324 -6.00 4.08 -18.98
CA ARG A 324 -7.01 4.09 -20.06
C ARG A 324 -8.34 4.64 -19.56
N GLY A 325 -8.70 4.33 -18.33
CA GLY A 325 -9.90 4.84 -17.68
C GLY A 325 -9.79 6.29 -17.20
N LEU A 326 -8.58 6.80 -16.98
CA LEU A 326 -8.38 8.15 -16.45
C LEU A 326 -8.47 9.25 -17.52
N ARG A 327 -8.68 8.93 -18.80
CA ARG A 327 -8.87 9.94 -19.83
C ARG A 327 -10.18 10.69 -19.69
N VAL A 328 -10.16 11.99 -19.94
CA VAL A 328 -11.38 12.81 -19.96
C VAL A 328 -12.10 12.68 -21.30
N ALA A 329 -13.44 12.61 -21.23
CA ALA A 329 -14.30 12.62 -22.38
C ALA A 329 -15.57 13.42 -22.10
N LYS A 330 -16.19 13.96 -23.16
CA LYS A 330 -17.47 14.67 -23.04
C LYS A 330 -18.55 13.70 -22.55
N GLY A 331 -19.24 14.06 -21.48
CA GLY A 331 -20.31 13.23 -20.89
C GLY A 331 -19.85 12.19 -19.87
N LYS A 332 -18.56 11.88 -19.81
CA LYS A 332 -18.00 10.98 -18.80
C LYS A 332 -17.87 11.72 -17.46
N LYS A 333 -18.49 11.17 -16.40
CA LYS A 333 -18.42 11.74 -15.05
C LYS A 333 -17.15 11.30 -14.29
N ASN A 334 -16.92 10.00 -14.23
CA ASN A 334 -15.78 9.36 -13.56
C ASN A 334 -15.44 8.03 -14.25
N CYS A 335 -14.42 7.37 -13.79
CA CYS A 335 -14.10 5.99 -14.16
C CYS A 335 -14.20 5.08 -12.94
N VAL A 336 -14.72 3.87 -13.09
CA VAL A 336 -14.64 2.84 -12.03
C VAL A 336 -13.47 1.91 -12.32
N ILE A 337 -12.55 1.79 -11.38
CA ILE A 337 -11.44 0.83 -11.44
C ILE A 337 -11.82 -0.35 -10.55
N ILE A 338 -12.03 -1.52 -11.18
CA ILE A 338 -12.42 -2.76 -10.50
C ILE A 338 -11.20 -3.66 -10.42
N ASP A 339 -10.56 -3.69 -9.28
CA ASP A 339 -9.35 -4.47 -9.02
C ASP A 339 -9.69 -5.84 -8.45
N ASN A 340 -9.97 -6.79 -9.32
CA ASN A 340 -10.28 -8.19 -8.93
C ASN A 340 -9.02 -9.01 -8.56
N VAL A 341 -7.84 -8.41 -8.57
CA VAL A 341 -6.57 -9.11 -8.37
C VAL A 341 -5.66 -8.45 -7.34
N GLY A 342 -6.20 -7.54 -6.55
CA GLY A 342 -5.50 -6.95 -5.40
C GLY A 342 -4.26 -6.14 -5.75
N LEU A 343 -4.19 -5.48 -6.91
CA LEU A 343 -3.06 -4.65 -7.31
C LEU A 343 -2.91 -3.42 -6.42
N TYR A 344 -4.01 -2.97 -5.81
CA TYR A 344 -3.98 -1.94 -4.78
C TYR A 344 -3.01 -2.25 -3.64
N ARG A 345 -2.98 -3.50 -3.16
CA ARG A 345 -2.07 -3.94 -2.09
C ARG A 345 -0.60 -3.91 -2.49
N VAL A 346 -0.32 -3.98 -3.80
CA VAL A 346 1.04 -3.98 -4.34
C VAL A 346 1.50 -2.56 -4.67
N PHE A 347 0.62 -1.78 -5.31
CA PHE A 347 0.99 -0.49 -5.91
C PHE A 347 0.29 0.72 -5.30
N GLY A 348 -0.78 0.54 -4.52
CA GLY A 348 -1.61 1.63 -4.04
C GLY A 348 -2.52 2.20 -5.14
N LEU A 349 -3.04 3.41 -4.91
CA LEU A 349 -3.93 4.10 -5.83
C LEU A 349 -3.19 4.67 -7.05
N PRO A 350 -3.86 4.80 -8.22
CA PRO A 350 -3.28 5.43 -9.41
C PRO A 350 -2.84 6.87 -9.19
N SER A 351 -3.50 7.58 -8.27
CA SER A 351 -3.19 8.97 -7.88
C SER A 351 -2.02 9.09 -6.91
N GLN A 352 -1.37 7.99 -6.55
CA GLN A 352 -0.19 8.06 -5.69
C GLN A 352 0.95 8.83 -6.36
N VAL A 353 1.59 9.72 -5.58
CA VAL A 353 2.77 10.45 -6.05
C VAL A 353 4.00 9.55 -5.95
N TRP A 354 4.71 9.43 -7.06
CA TRP A 354 5.90 8.58 -7.18
C TRP A 354 7.17 9.43 -7.25
N ASN A 355 8.22 9.00 -6.60
CA ASN A 355 9.54 9.62 -6.76
C ASN A 355 10.22 9.08 -8.03
N TRP A 356 9.75 9.59 -9.20
CA TRP A 356 10.26 9.15 -10.49
C TRP A 356 11.76 9.43 -10.68
N LYS A 357 12.29 10.46 -10.02
CA LYS A 357 13.73 10.74 -10.07
C LYS A 357 14.53 9.63 -9.41
N ALA A 358 14.12 9.19 -8.25
CA ALA A 358 14.81 8.10 -7.56
C ALA A 358 14.68 6.75 -8.30
N THR A 359 13.55 6.49 -8.97
CA THR A 359 13.38 5.31 -9.84
C THR A 359 14.23 5.38 -11.10
N PHE A 360 14.29 6.54 -11.74
CA PHE A 360 15.14 6.81 -12.90
C PHE A 360 16.62 6.58 -12.57
N GLU A 361 17.06 6.96 -11.38
CA GLU A 361 18.43 6.77 -10.89
C GLU A 361 18.70 5.36 -10.33
N GLY A 362 17.70 4.48 -10.29
CA GLY A 362 17.84 3.12 -9.75
C GLY A 362 18.03 3.05 -8.22
N ARG A 363 17.71 4.13 -7.50
CA ARG A 363 17.85 4.23 -6.04
C ARG A 363 16.64 3.68 -5.28
N LEU A 364 15.46 3.60 -5.92
CA LEU A 364 14.26 3.02 -5.34
C LEU A 364 14.06 1.60 -5.89
N ARG A 365 14.10 0.62 -4.98
CA ARG A 365 13.57 -0.71 -5.24
C ARG A 365 12.16 -0.78 -4.71
N TYR A 366 11.21 -1.22 -5.54
CA TYR A 366 9.86 -1.51 -5.08
C TYR A 366 9.93 -2.69 -4.12
N SER A 367 9.94 -2.41 -2.83
CA SER A 367 9.61 -3.41 -1.80
C SER A 367 8.12 -3.34 -1.50
N ARG A 368 7.50 -4.45 -1.11
CA ARG A 368 6.12 -4.46 -0.58
C ARG A 368 5.97 -3.30 0.41
N LYS A 369 5.06 -2.40 0.11
CA LYS A 369 4.89 -1.17 0.88
C LYS A 369 4.43 -1.45 2.30
N LYS A 370 5.04 -0.75 3.24
CA LYS A 370 4.33 -0.25 4.42
C LYS A 370 3.33 0.80 3.94
N GLU A 371 2.14 0.82 4.51
CA GLU A 371 1.14 1.88 4.27
C GLU A 371 1.82 3.25 4.31
N THR A 372 1.61 4.05 3.26
CA THR A 372 2.13 5.42 3.27
C THR A 372 1.32 6.25 4.27
N PRO A 373 1.90 7.28 4.89
CA PRO A 373 1.15 8.20 5.74
C PRO A 373 -0.10 8.73 5.05
N LYS A 374 -0.04 8.99 3.73
CA LYS A 374 -1.14 9.49 2.92
C LYS A 374 -2.31 8.49 2.80
N GLU A 375 -2.02 7.20 2.59
CA GLU A 375 -3.02 6.12 2.57
C GLU A 375 -3.63 5.92 3.96
N ARG A 376 -2.82 5.99 5.00
CA ARG A 376 -3.27 5.90 6.38
C ARG A 376 -4.17 7.06 6.78
N VAL A 377 -3.82 8.29 6.41
CA VAL A 377 -4.66 9.48 6.61
C VAL A 377 -5.98 9.32 5.90
N PHE A 378 -5.95 8.87 4.65
CA PHE A 378 -7.14 8.68 3.85
C PHE A 378 -8.07 7.64 4.48
N PHE A 379 -7.56 6.50 4.87
CA PHE A 379 -8.29 5.45 5.59
C PHE A 379 -8.88 5.95 6.93
N LEU A 380 -8.14 6.76 7.67
CA LEU A 380 -8.59 7.29 8.96
C LEU A 380 -9.59 8.41 8.82
N MET A 381 -9.43 9.30 7.84
CA MET A 381 -10.33 10.45 7.65
C MET A 381 -11.62 10.08 6.91
N TYR A 382 -11.54 9.18 5.93
CA TYR A 382 -12.65 8.90 5.01
C TYR A 382 -13.09 7.43 5.02
N GLY A 383 -12.24 6.48 5.32
CA GLY A 383 -12.50 5.03 5.26
C GLY A 383 -13.33 4.43 6.38
N LYS A 384 -13.81 5.23 7.35
CA LYS A 384 -14.69 4.78 8.45
C LYS A 384 -16.12 5.35 8.38
N GLN A 385 -16.43 6.19 7.43
CA GLN A 385 -17.82 6.46 7.12
C GLN A 385 -18.33 5.24 6.35
N GLU A 386 -19.42 4.69 6.85
CA GLU A 386 -20.13 3.51 6.37
C GLU A 386 -19.90 3.30 4.87
N THR A 387 -19.03 2.36 4.54
CA THR A 387 -18.87 1.83 3.20
C THR A 387 -20.27 1.70 2.62
N MET A 388 -20.51 2.25 1.42
CA MET A 388 -21.70 1.87 0.66
C MET A 388 -21.90 0.38 0.83
N PRO A 389 -23.10 -0.12 1.10
CA PRO A 389 -23.31 -1.52 1.38
C PRO A 389 -22.90 -2.33 0.16
N VAL A 390 -21.66 -2.72 0.13
CA VAL A 390 -21.16 -3.84 -0.64
C VAL A 390 -21.93 -5.01 -0.06
N GLY A 391 -22.70 -5.71 -0.85
CA GLY A 391 -23.53 -6.82 -0.39
C GLY A 391 -22.75 -7.65 0.64
N GLN A 392 -23.36 -8.06 1.73
CA GLN A 392 -22.69 -8.69 2.89
C GLN A 392 -21.76 -9.87 2.49
N ASP A 393 -21.98 -10.43 1.29
CA ASP A 393 -21.23 -11.56 0.72
C ASP A 393 -20.21 -11.16 -0.37
N SER A 394 -20.06 -9.87 -0.71
CA SER A 394 -19.11 -9.46 -1.75
C SER A 394 -17.66 -9.57 -1.27
N GLU A 395 -16.80 -10.21 -2.08
CA GLU A 395 -15.34 -10.20 -1.86
C GLU A 395 -14.71 -8.83 -2.15
N MET A 396 -15.48 -7.87 -2.67
CA MET A 396 -15.01 -6.55 -3.06
C MET A 396 -15.19 -5.53 -1.92
N MET A 397 -14.36 -4.51 -1.93
CA MET A 397 -14.48 -3.34 -1.04
C MET A 397 -14.20 -2.05 -1.82
N MET A 398 -14.95 -0.98 -1.51
CA MET A 398 -14.62 0.36 -1.99
C MET A 398 -13.34 0.80 -1.27
N VAL A 399 -12.32 1.16 -2.03
CA VAL A 399 -11.06 1.70 -1.50
C VAL A 399 -11.07 3.22 -1.54
N MET A 400 -11.66 3.81 -2.58
CA MET A 400 -11.70 5.25 -2.81
C MET A 400 -12.88 5.57 -3.71
N SER A 401 -13.78 6.45 -3.29
CA SER A 401 -14.78 7.04 -4.18
C SER A 401 -14.21 8.28 -4.90
N HIS A 402 -14.81 8.64 -6.03
CA HIS A 402 -14.40 9.85 -6.75
C HIS A 402 -14.66 11.14 -5.94
N GLU A 403 -15.65 11.14 -5.06
CA GLU A 403 -15.93 12.24 -4.15
C GLU A 403 -14.85 12.40 -3.10
N GLU A 404 -14.45 11.31 -2.47
CA GLU A 404 -13.32 11.27 -1.54
C GLU A 404 -12.01 11.65 -2.22
N LEU A 405 -11.79 11.16 -3.45
CA LEU A 405 -10.63 11.55 -4.25
C LEU A 405 -10.63 13.07 -4.47
N MET A 406 -11.75 13.67 -4.87
CA MET A 406 -11.85 15.12 -5.09
C MET A 406 -11.61 15.91 -3.80
N GLN A 407 -12.10 15.44 -2.65
CA GLN A 407 -11.80 16.04 -1.36
C GLN A 407 -10.30 15.95 -1.03
N SER A 408 -9.67 14.81 -1.27
CA SER A 408 -8.23 14.64 -1.02
C SER A 408 -7.35 15.55 -1.89
N LEU A 409 -7.83 15.90 -3.09
CA LEU A 409 -7.11 16.78 -4.03
C LEU A 409 -7.14 18.26 -3.63
N GLN A 410 -7.92 18.64 -2.61
CA GLN A 410 -7.83 19.97 -2.00
C GLN A 410 -6.47 20.18 -1.32
N TYR A 411 -5.75 19.11 -1.01
CA TYR A 411 -4.46 19.16 -0.36
C TYR A 411 -3.35 18.73 -1.32
N ARG A 412 -2.28 19.54 -1.37
CA ARG A 412 -1.09 19.23 -2.17
C ARG A 412 -0.32 18.04 -1.60
N GLU A 413 -0.25 17.97 -0.28
CA GLU A 413 0.56 16.97 0.43
C GLU A 413 -0.03 16.70 1.81
N PHE A 414 -0.03 15.43 2.22
CA PHE A 414 -0.24 15.02 3.60
C PHE A 414 1.12 14.75 4.22
N ILE A 415 1.44 15.47 5.31
CA ILE A 415 2.75 15.42 5.94
C ILE A 415 2.76 14.34 7.02
N ASP A 416 1.78 14.39 7.93
CA ASP A 416 1.65 13.47 9.06
C ASP A 416 0.20 13.38 9.52
N CYS A 417 -0.16 12.34 10.30
CA CYS A 417 -1.49 12.22 10.89
C CYS A 417 -1.47 11.44 12.20
N ASN A 418 -2.43 11.76 13.04
CA ASN A 418 -2.84 10.92 14.18
C ASN A 418 -4.28 10.40 13.94
N ASP A 419 -4.92 9.84 14.97
CA ASP A 419 -6.25 9.24 14.83
C ASP A 419 -7.36 10.27 14.52
N ASP A 420 -7.18 11.56 14.83
CA ASP A 420 -8.23 12.58 14.73
C ASP A 420 -7.87 13.76 13.80
N PHE A 421 -6.59 13.96 13.51
CA PHE A 421 -6.09 15.12 12.77
C PHE A 421 -5.04 14.74 11.73
N ALA A 422 -4.93 15.58 10.70
CA ALA A 422 -3.88 15.46 9.69
C ALA A 422 -3.19 16.81 9.45
N ILE A 423 -1.87 16.80 9.38
CA ILE A 423 -1.07 17.93 8.91
C ILE A 423 -1.06 17.88 7.38
N VAL A 424 -1.56 18.91 6.75
CA VAL A 424 -1.70 19.00 5.30
C VAL A 424 -1.02 20.24 4.75
N LYS A 425 -0.60 20.14 3.49
CA LYS A 425 -0.11 21.27 2.70
C LYS A 425 -1.13 21.62 1.64
N LEU A 426 -1.54 22.87 1.61
CA LEU A 426 -2.50 23.39 0.64
C LEU A 426 -1.85 23.60 -0.74
N PRO A 427 -2.63 23.76 -1.83
CA PRO A 427 -2.11 24.01 -3.16
C PRO A 427 -1.20 25.24 -3.26
N ASP A 428 -1.44 26.27 -2.47
CA ASP A 428 -0.63 27.49 -2.37
C ASP A 428 0.70 27.30 -1.62
N GLY A 429 0.92 26.09 -1.07
CA GLY A 429 2.12 25.71 -0.34
C GLY A 429 2.07 25.94 1.15
N LYS A 430 1.02 26.58 1.68
CA LYS A 430 0.83 26.78 3.12
C LYS A 430 0.48 25.44 3.80
N MET A 431 0.86 25.32 5.06
CA MET A 431 0.51 24.17 5.90
C MET A 431 -0.61 24.53 6.87
N THR A 432 -1.43 23.55 7.19
CA THR A 432 -2.47 23.63 8.22
C THR A 432 -2.71 22.25 8.82
N VAL A 433 -3.54 22.18 9.83
CA VAL A 433 -4.06 20.92 10.39
C VAL A 433 -5.56 20.86 10.12
N VAL A 434 -6.02 19.69 9.67
CA VAL A 434 -7.44 19.43 9.44
C VAL A 434 -7.91 18.29 10.32
N ASN A 435 -9.18 18.35 10.75
CA ASN A 435 -9.85 17.26 11.47
C ASN A 435 -10.42 16.21 10.51
N ARG A 436 -11.08 15.17 11.03
CA ARG A 436 -11.71 14.10 10.21
C ARG A 436 -12.77 14.60 9.24
N GLN A 437 -13.39 15.76 9.48
CA GLN A 437 -14.37 16.38 8.62
C GLN A 437 -13.72 17.26 7.53
N GLY A 438 -12.40 17.40 7.54
CA GLY A 438 -11.67 18.29 6.63
C GLY A 438 -11.69 19.76 7.06
N GLU A 439 -12.19 20.07 8.26
CA GLU A 439 -12.19 21.43 8.77
C GLU A 439 -10.79 21.84 9.22
N GLN A 440 -10.37 23.03 8.86
CA GLN A 440 -9.10 23.60 9.28
C GLN A 440 -9.13 23.97 10.78
N VAL A 441 -8.19 23.42 11.52
CA VAL A 441 -8.06 23.65 12.98
C VAL A 441 -7.08 24.77 13.28
N ILE A 442 -6.08 24.95 12.41
CA ILE A 442 -5.09 26.02 12.51
C ILE A 442 -5.13 26.84 11.24
N GLU A 443 -4.97 28.16 11.37
CA GLU A 443 -4.84 29.07 10.23
C GLU A 443 -3.73 28.65 9.28
N PRO A 444 -4.00 28.57 7.95
CA PRO A 444 -2.98 28.22 6.98
C PRO A 444 -1.82 29.19 6.97
N GLY A 445 -0.58 28.67 7.13
CA GLY A 445 0.61 29.50 7.21
C GLY A 445 1.84 28.89 6.55
N ASN A 446 2.86 29.72 6.34
CA ASN A 446 4.18 29.29 5.85
C ASN A 446 5.02 28.80 7.04
N TYR A 447 4.63 27.66 7.61
CA TYR A 447 5.34 27.06 8.72
C TYR A 447 6.61 26.35 8.24
N TYR A 448 7.70 26.44 9.02
CA TYR A 448 8.97 25.77 8.71
C TYR A 448 8.92 24.28 9.03
N ASP A 449 8.13 23.93 10.03
CA ASP A 449 7.97 22.56 10.51
C ASP A 449 6.66 22.45 11.26
N MET A 450 5.97 21.32 11.10
CA MET A 450 4.77 20.93 11.84
C MET A 450 4.84 19.45 12.13
N LYS A 451 4.58 19.06 13.36
CA LYS A 451 4.55 17.64 13.74
C LYS A 451 3.61 17.42 14.93
N PHE A 452 2.96 16.29 14.93
CA PHE A 452 2.26 15.85 16.12
C PHE A 452 3.28 15.46 17.17
N LEU A 453 3.09 16.03 18.34
CA LEU A 453 3.57 15.44 19.58
C LEU A 453 2.47 14.51 20.05
N GLN A 454 2.73 13.71 21.05
CA GLN A 454 1.74 12.73 21.44
C GLN A 454 0.44 13.35 21.96
N GLY A 455 -0.67 12.64 21.75
CA GLY A 455 -2.01 13.14 21.97
C GLY A 455 -2.37 14.17 20.90
N ASN A 456 -3.20 15.13 21.26
CA ASN A 456 -3.67 16.16 20.37
C ASN A 456 -2.82 17.44 20.44
N ILE A 457 -1.57 17.31 20.81
CA ILE A 457 -0.64 18.45 20.87
C ILE A 457 0.16 18.52 19.57
N LEU A 458 0.07 19.66 18.91
CA LEU A 458 0.85 20.02 17.74
C LEU A 458 2.02 20.90 18.13
N SER A 459 3.21 20.60 17.63
CA SER A 459 4.34 21.50 17.58
C SER A 459 4.46 22.07 16.17
N TYR A 460 4.54 23.39 16.04
CA TYR A 460 4.75 24.05 14.76
C TYR A 460 5.69 25.24 14.87
N ARG A 461 6.37 25.59 13.77
CA ARG A 461 7.33 26.68 13.70
C ARG A 461 6.86 27.77 12.75
N PRO A 462 6.29 28.87 13.26
CA PRO A 462 5.90 29.99 12.42
C PRO A 462 7.14 30.75 11.90
N ARG A 463 8.26 30.71 12.62
CA ARG A 463 9.55 31.29 12.24
C ARG A 463 10.67 30.27 12.44
N ARG A 464 11.81 30.44 11.76
CA ARG A 464 12.94 29.47 11.79
C ARG A 464 13.47 29.16 13.19
N LYS A 465 13.38 30.12 14.11
CA LYS A 465 13.96 30.03 15.45
C LYS A 465 12.94 29.93 16.59
N THR A 466 11.64 29.90 16.28
CA THR A 466 10.56 29.86 17.28
C THR A 466 9.70 28.63 17.09
N VAL A 467 9.21 28.11 18.18
CA VAL A 467 8.30 26.95 18.23
C VAL A 467 7.05 27.35 18.98
N CYS A 468 5.89 26.98 18.47
CA CYS A 468 4.62 27.13 19.13
C CYS A 468 4.01 25.77 19.39
N TYR A 469 3.22 25.67 20.43
CA TYR A 469 2.50 24.48 20.82
C TYR A 469 1.00 24.76 20.85
N TYR A 470 0.21 23.84 20.28
CA TYR A 470 -1.23 24.00 20.12
C TYR A 470 -1.95 22.74 20.56
N ASP A 471 -2.97 22.90 21.37
CA ASP A 471 -3.88 21.80 21.72
C ASP A 471 -5.01 21.78 20.68
N LEU A 472 -5.02 20.75 19.84
CA LEU A 472 -5.93 20.61 18.72
C LEU A 472 -7.39 20.32 19.15
N LEU A 473 -7.60 19.68 20.32
CA LEU A 473 -8.93 19.42 20.85
C LEU A 473 -9.50 20.66 21.54
N ALA A 474 -8.71 21.28 22.40
CA ALA A 474 -9.11 22.50 23.09
C ALA A 474 -9.13 23.73 22.16
N ARG A 475 -8.51 23.63 20.98
CA ARG A 475 -8.31 24.71 19.98
C ARG A 475 -7.66 25.94 20.59
N VAL A 476 -6.66 25.75 21.44
CA VAL A 476 -5.94 26.83 22.12
C VAL A 476 -4.44 26.71 21.91
N VAL A 477 -3.79 27.83 21.80
CA VAL A 477 -2.33 27.91 21.86
C VAL A 477 -1.90 27.65 23.31
N ILE A 478 -1.03 26.67 23.49
CA ILE A 478 -0.48 26.34 24.81
C ILE A 478 0.67 27.28 25.12
N ASP A 479 1.54 27.51 24.13
CA ASP A 479 2.69 28.39 24.26
C ASP A 479 3.11 28.95 22.91
N GLU A 480 3.48 30.21 22.84
CA GLU A 480 3.83 30.93 21.63
C GLU A 480 5.28 31.44 21.66
N ASP A 481 5.92 31.42 20.51
CA ASP A 481 7.21 32.07 20.26
C ASP A 481 8.37 31.61 21.17
N ILE A 482 8.32 30.38 21.66
CA ILE A 482 9.44 29.81 22.39
C ILE A 482 10.65 29.78 21.44
N HIS A 483 11.77 30.35 21.91
CA HIS A 483 13.00 30.32 21.11
C HIS A 483 13.41 28.85 20.92
N ALA A 484 13.81 28.46 19.71
CA ALA A 484 14.13 27.05 19.40
C ALA A 484 15.25 26.43 20.26
N LYS A 485 16.04 27.26 20.93
CA LYS A 485 17.01 26.83 21.93
C LYS A 485 16.35 26.52 23.27
N ASP A 486 15.21 27.12 23.55
CA ASP A 486 14.43 26.98 24.77
C ASP A 486 13.21 26.06 24.51
N ALA A 487 13.15 25.47 23.30
CA ALA A 487 12.14 24.44 22.98
C ALA A 487 12.32 23.30 23.99
N PRO A 488 11.18 22.80 24.52
CA PRO A 488 11.25 21.82 25.62
C PRO A 488 12.09 20.62 25.21
N GLU A 489 13.00 20.29 26.09
CA GLU A 489 13.85 19.12 25.97
C GLU A 489 12.98 17.87 26.00
N VAL A 490 13.21 16.94 25.06
CA VAL A 490 12.60 15.62 25.15
C VAL A 490 13.36 14.81 26.18
N ILE A 491 12.73 14.59 27.32
CA ILE A 491 13.31 13.79 28.40
C ILE A 491 12.91 12.33 28.19
N THR A 492 13.87 11.45 28.00
CA THR A 492 13.64 10.01 27.82
C THR A 492 14.02 9.25 29.10
N ILE A 493 13.05 8.56 29.69
CA ILE A 493 13.26 7.69 30.87
C ILE A 493 12.63 6.33 30.57
N ASN A 494 13.42 5.27 30.60
CA ASN A 494 12.94 3.88 30.40
C ASN A 494 12.00 3.70 29.17
N LYS A 495 12.36 4.24 28.03
CA LYS A 495 11.56 4.27 26.79
C LYS A 495 10.37 5.24 26.81
N TRP A 496 10.15 5.98 27.86
CA TRP A 496 9.19 7.05 27.91
C TRP A 496 9.82 8.36 27.48
N GLU A 497 9.15 9.09 26.62
CA GLU A 497 9.55 10.42 26.20
C GLU A 497 8.57 11.43 26.78
N PHE A 498 9.08 12.44 27.44
CA PHE A 498 8.31 13.54 28.02
C PHE A 498 8.70 14.86 27.39
N VAL A 499 7.73 15.75 27.25
CA VAL A 499 7.93 17.12 26.81
C VAL A 499 7.24 18.07 27.78
N GLU A 500 7.93 19.10 28.20
CA GLU A 500 7.38 20.10 29.11
C GLU A 500 6.47 21.11 28.40
N TYR A 501 5.32 21.41 29.03
CA TYR A 501 4.42 22.47 28.66
C TYR A 501 3.87 23.15 29.92
N ASN A 502 4.20 24.42 30.12
CA ASN A 502 3.72 25.20 31.27
C ASN A 502 3.89 24.49 32.61
N GLY A 503 5.06 23.90 32.83
CA GLY A 503 5.36 23.15 34.05
C GLY A 503 4.79 21.73 34.11
N LEU A 504 4.06 21.30 33.07
CA LEU A 504 3.59 19.92 32.94
C LEU A 504 4.46 19.16 31.95
N PHE A 505 4.98 18.03 32.36
CA PHE A 505 5.73 17.09 31.49
C PHE A 505 4.78 16.07 30.92
N ARG A 506 4.37 16.28 29.69
CA ARG A 506 3.46 15.38 28.98
C ARG A 506 4.22 14.26 28.29
N SER A 507 3.74 13.04 28.41
CA SER A 507 4.35 11.90 27.74
C SER A 507 4.15 11.98 26.23
N ARG A 508 5.21 11.69 25.46
CA ARG A 508 5.17 11.45 24.02
C ARG A 508 4.85 10.00 23.69
N THR A 509 4.89 9.13 24.65
CA THR A 509 4.69 7.69 24.48
C THR A 509 3.24 7.28 24.75
N TYR A 510 2.53 8.00 25.62
CA TYR A 510 1.16 7.68 26.04
C TYR A 510 0.26 8.92 26.11
N GLU A 511 -0.86 8.88 25.43
CA GLU A 511 -1.87 9.93 25.51
C GLU A 511 -2.38 10.12 26.96
N TYR A 512 -2.65 11.37 27.32
CA TYR A 512 -3.18 11.79 28.63
C TYR A 512 -2.27 11.54 29.83
N PHE A 513 -1.00 11.26 29.60
CA PHE A 513 -0.04 11.16 30.68
C PHE A 513 0.76 12.45 30.83
N ALA A 514 0.62 13.11 31.96
CA ALA A 514 1.36 14.32 32.28
C ALA A 514 1.84 14.32 33.74
N LEU A 515 3.06 14.79 33.96
CA LEU A 515 3.64 14.94 35.27
C LEU A 515 3.77 16.45 35.58
N PRO A 516 3.43 16.92 36.79
CA PRO A 516 3.59 18.31 37.18
C PRO A 516 5.02 18.68 37.56
N PHE A 517 6.01 17.86 37.23
CA PHE A 517 7.42 18.04 37.55
C PHE A 517 8.28 17.41 36.45
N ARG A 518 9.52 17.84 36.33
CA ARG A 518 10.49 17.26 35.39
C ARG A 518 10.75 15.80 35.77
N PRO A 519 10.44 14.84 34.95
CA PRO A 519 10.68 13.44 35.26
C PRO A 519 12.17 13.17 35.29
N SER A 520 12.66 12.68 36.40
CA SER A 520 13.98 12.05 36.53
C SER A 520 13.80 10.73 37.22
N GLN A 521 14.70 9.79 36.98
CA GLN A 521 14.67 8.49 37.64
C GLN A 521 14.77 8.64 39.17
N TYR A 522 15.39 9.72 39.63
CA TYR A 522 15.61 10.05 41.04
C TYR A 522 14.40 10.75 41.67
N ASP A 523 13.74 11.65 40.95
CA ASP A 523 12.59 12.40 41.44
C ASP A 523 11.35 11.53 41.56
N LEU A 524 11.21 10.53 40.70
CA LEU A 524 10.18 9.49 40.79
C LEU A 524 10.29 8.69 42.10
N TRP A 525 11.46 8.64 42.73
CA TRP A 525 11.71 7.97 43.98
C TRP A 525 11.41 8.81 45.22
N ASN A 526 11.51 10.12 45.11
CA ASN A 526 11.53 11.01 46.25
C ASN A 526 10.24 11.78 46.49
N TYR A 527 9.41 11.96 45.46
CA TYR A 527 8.19 12.75 45.56
C TYR A 527 7.04 11.94 44.98
N GLY A 528 6.00 11.65 45.76
CA GLY A 528 4.85 10.89 45.33
C GLY A 528 4.02 11.64 44.29
N TYR A 529 4.04 11.22 43.01
CA TYR A 529 3.41 11.98 41.95
C TYR A 529 2.58 11.18 40.95
N TYR A 530 1.76 11.76 40.30
CA TYR A 530 0.51 11.73 39.67
C TYR A 530 0.60 11.32 38.23
N LEU A 531 0.07 10.16 37.91
CA LEU A 531 -0.05 9.64 36.58
C LEU A 531 -1.51 9.73 36.17
N ILE A 532 -1.85 10.60 35.20
CA ILE A 532 -3.11 10.53 34.51
C ILE A 532 -2.91 9.61 33.32
N TYR A 533 -3.51 8.43 33.38
CA TYR A 533 -3.32 7.40 32.40
C TYR A 533 -4.47 7.38 31.36
N ASN A 534 -4.13 7.15 30.08
CA ASN A 534 -5.13 6.89 29.06
C ASN A 534 -5.50 5.41 29.02
N PHE A 535 -6.70 5.10 29.42
CA PHE A 535 -7.24 3.75 29.49
C PHE A 535 -7.50 3.09 28.12
N ARG A 536 -7.36 3.83 27.01
CA ARG A 536 -7.58 3.31 25.66
C ARG A 536 -6.45 2.44 25.11
N ARG A 537 -5.28 2.48 25.74
CA ARG A 537 -4.10 1.72 25.29
C ARG A 537 -3.32 1.19 26.48
N SER A 538 -3.82 0.15 27.10
CA SER A 538 -3.10 -0.51 28.17
C SER A 538 -1.79 -1.10 27.65
N THR A 539 -0.69 -0.56 28.14
CA THR A 539 0.57 -1.28 28.13
C THR A 539 1.10 -1.27 29.52
N ALA A 540 0.62 -2.21 30.29
CA ALA A 540 1.07 -2.49 31.67
C ALA A 540 2.60 -2.56 31.80
N SER A 541 3.30 -2.89 30.71
CA SER A 541 4.76 -2.95 30.65
C SER A 541 5.48 -1.62 30.84
N ALA A 542 4.79 -0.49 30.75
CA ALA A 542 5.43 0.82 30.80
C ALA A 542 5.58 1.38 32.21
N CYS A 543 4.91 0.82 33.19
CA CYS A 543 4.84 1.36 34.56
C CYS A 543 5.62 0.54 35.58
N GLN A 544 6.61 -0.19 35.17
CA GLN A 544 7.28 -1.20 35.99
C GLN A 544 8.15 -0.70 37.17
N GLU A 545 8.38 0.61 37.31
CA GLU A 545 9.37 1.10 38.31
C GLU A 545 8.94 2.36 39.06
N TRP A 546 7.68 2.45 39.50
CA TRP A 546 7.21 3.67 40.16
C TRP A 546 7.16 3.52 41.68
N ILE A 547 7.73 4.52 42.39
CA ILE A 547 7.63 4.68 43.82
C ILE A 547 6.98 6.02 44.10
N TYR A 548 5.99 6.03 44.98
CA TYR A 548 5.43 7.27 45.48
C TYR A 548 5.69 7.45 46.97
N LYS A 549 5.67 8.68 47.41
CA LYS A 549 5.72 9.08 48.82
C LYS A 549 4.41 9.69 49.21
N GLU A 550 3.90 9.31 50.35
CA GLU A 550 2.80 10.02 50.99
C GLU A 550 3.31 11.35 51.63
N GLU A 551 2.43 12.36 51.72
CA GLU A 551 2.77 13.67 52.32
C GLU A 551 3.19 13.55 53.80
N ASP A 552 2.74 12.53 54.49
CA ASP A 552 3.10 12.21 55.88
C ASP A 552 4.40 11.42 56.06
N GLY A 553 5.16 11.21 54.99
CA GLY A 553 6.48 10.58 55.04
C GLY A 553 6.46 9.06 54.81
N GLY A 554 5.33 8.45 54.59
CA GLY A 554 5.22 7.07 54.16
C GLY A 554 5.79 6.89 52.76
N SER A 555 6.48 5.78 52.50
CA SER A 555 6.90 5.42 51.14
C SER A 555 6.43 4.02 50.77
N MET A 556 5.70 3.88 49.70
CA MET A 556 5.32 2.59 49.18
C MET A 556 6.19 2.24 47.96
N ARG A 557 6.85 1.07 48.02
CA ARG A 557 7.67 0.55 46.94
C ARG A 557 6.86 -0.47 46.13
N MET A 558 6.73 -0.25 44.85
CA MET A 558 6.26 -1.30 43.96
C MET A 558 7.44 -2.12 43.49
N HIS A 559 7.45 -3.39 43.85
CA HIS A 559 8.48 -4.32 43.40
C HIS A 559 8.27 -4.76 41.97
N LYS A 560 9.37 -4.95 41.27
CA LYS A 560 9.49 -5.39 39.87
C LYS A 560 8.79 -6.70 39.56
N GLU A 561 8.45 -7.48 40.55
CA GLU A 561 7.81 -8.79 40.37
C GLU A 561 6.29 -8.72 40.09
N ASN A 562 5.68 -7.56 40.34
CA ASN A 562 4.27 -7.33 40.01
C ASN A 562 4.17 -6.27 38.90
N SER A 563 4.48 -6.66 37.69
CA SER A 563 4.56 -5.80 36.50
C SER A 563 3.25 -5.12 36.08
N GLU A 564 2.17 -5.29 36.82
CA GLU A 564 0.82 -4.84 36.47
C GLU A 564 0.31 -3.70 37.37
N LYS A 565 1.09 -3.24 38.35
CA LYS A 565 0.62 -2.22 39.31
C LYS A 565 1.13 -0.84 38.99
N VAL A 566 0.24 0.10 38.80
CA VAL A 566 0.50 1.50 38.47
C VAL A 566 0.02 2.38 39.63
N CYS A 567 0.84 3.33 40.07
CA CYS A 567 0.42 4.37 41.01
C CYS A 567 -0.31 5.48 40.29
N PHE A 568 -1.44 5.90 40.81
CA PHE A 568 -2.32 6.88 40.23
C PHE A 568 -2.52 8.08 41.16
N LEU A 569 -2.54 9.28 40.58
CA LEU A 569 -2.64 10.48 41.36
C LEU A 569 -3.46 11.56 40.65
N ARG A 570 -4.20 12.35 41.40
CA ARG A 570 -5.05 13.44 40.89
C ARG A 570 -4.34 14.79 40.97
N GLY A 571 -4.50 15.63 39.98
CA GLY A 571 -3.72 16.86 39.77
C GLY A 571 -4.10 18.09 40.58
N ASP A 572 -4.79 17.97 41.75
CA ASP A 572 -5.22 19.12 42.55
C ASP A 572 -4.47 19.30 43.88
N HIS A 573 -3.35 18.64 44.04
CA HIS A 573 -2.46 18.70 45.25
C HIS A 573 -3.12 18.39 46.59
N THR A 574 -4.37 18.06 46.62
CA THR A 574 -5.12 17.76 47.81
C THR A 574 -5.65 16.36 47.76
N HIS A 575 -4.87 15.42 48.19
CA HIS A 575 -5.30 14.12 48.68
C HIS A 575 -5.46 12.95 47.71
N VAL A 576 -4.95 11.90 48.20
CA VAL A 576 -5.22 10.49 48.02
C VAL A 576 -4.35 9.81 46.99
N TYR A 577 -3.45 9.10 47.53
CA TYR A 577 -2.54 8.21 46.83
C TYR A 577 -3.23 6.86 46.64
N TRP A 578 -3.20 6.38 45.38
CA TRP A 578 -3.87 5.19 45.03
C TRP A 578 -2.88 4.20 44.45
N LEU A 579 -2.85 3.02 44.99
CA LEU A 579 -2.15 1.93 44.35
C LEU A 579 -3.03 1.34 43.27
N CYS A 580 -2.57 1.25 42.05
CA CYS A 580 -3.25 0.52 41.01
C CYS A 580 -3.23 -0.97 41.36
N ALA A 581 -4.40 -1.53 41.59
CA ALA A 581 -4.58 -2.96 41.85
C ALA A 581 -4.75 -3.74 40.55
N ASP A 582 -5.44 -3.17 39.56
CA ASP A 582 -5.66 -3.75 38.26
C ASP A 582 -5.83 -2.71 37.16
N LEU A 583 -5.50 -3.08 35.93
CA LEU A 583 -5.57 -2.24 34.76
C LEU A 583 -6.39 -2.93 33.66
N TYR A 584 -7.46 -2.27 33.21
CA TYR A 584 -8.37 -2.74 32.16
C TYR A 584 -8.42 -1.74 31.01
N ASP A 585 -8.90 -2.18 29.86
CA ASP A 585 -9.11 -1.29 28.69
C ASP A 585 -10.16 -0.18 28.97
N SER A 586 -11.06 -0.41 29.91
CA SER A 586 -12.15 0.50 30.29
C SER A 586 -11.81 1.45 31.43
N GLY A 587 -10.74 1.18 32.18
CA GLY A 587 -10.35 1.96 33.36
C GLY A 587 -9.37 1.22 34.25
N ILE A 588 -9.05 1.79 35.41
CA ILE A 588 -8.16 1.18 36.39
C ILE A 588 -8.87 0.96 37.73
N VAL A 589 -8.46 -0.10 38.39
CA VAL A 589 -8.81 -0.34 39.80
C VAL A 589 -7.69 0.19 40.67
N VAL A 590 -8.02 1.07 41.58
CA VAL A 590 -7.07 1.69 42.52
C VAL A 590 -7.50 1.43 43.96
N MET A 591 -6.52 1.34 44.83
CA MET A 591 -6.71 1.11 46.26
C MET A 591 -6.18 2.32 47.03
N ASP A 592 -6.94 2.84 47.99
CA ASP A 592 -6.49 3.90 48.88
C ASP A 592 -5.74 3.37 50.12
N SER A 593 -5.30 4.31 50.95
CA SER A 593 -4.59 4.00 52.18
C SER A 593 -5.42 3.22 53.21
N HIS A 594 -6.75 3.13 53.05
CA HIS A 594 -7.67 2.39 53.92
C HIS A 594 -8.03 0.99 53.33
N GLU A 595 -7.32 0.59 52.24
CA GLU A 595 -7.60 -0.65 51.52
C GLU A 595 -8.98 -0.68 50.87
N ASP A 596 -9.56 0.49 50.60
CA ASP A 596 -10.76 0.63 49.82
C ASP A 596 -10.45 0.67 48.35
N TYR A 597 -11.21 -0.09 47.54
CA TYR A 597 -11.02 -0.22 46.10
C TYR A 597 -11.99 0.64 45.31
N TYR A 598 -11.50 1.28 44.28
CA TYR A 598 -12.27 2.14 43.39
C TYR A 598 -11.93 1.83 41.94
N PHE A 599 -12.95 1.87 41.09
CA PHE A 599 -12.75 1.88 39.66
C PHE A 599 -12.73 3.33 39.17
N VAL A 600 -11.72 3.67 38.39
CA VAL A 600 -11.57 4.98 37.76
C VAL A 600 -11.65 4.80 36.25
N ASP A 601 -12.66 5.38 35.61
CA ASP A 601 -12.89 5.30 34.17
C ASP A 601 -12.04 6.32 33.38
N SER A 602 -12.13 6.28 32.04
CA SER A 602 -11.38 7.18 31.16
C SER A 602 -11.73 8.66 31.31
N SER A 603 -12.87 8.97 31.94
CA SER A 603 -13.26 10.34 32.28
C SER A 603 -12.76 10.77 33.67
N LEU A 604 -11.97 9.94 34.34
CA LEU A 604 -11.50 10.10 35.71
C LEU A 604 -12.61 10.06 36.76
N LYS A 605 -13.77 9.53 36.40
CA LYS A 605 -14.87 9.33 37.35
C LYS A 605 -14.53 8.11 38.22
N LYS A 606 -14.53 8.34 39.52
CA LYS A 606 -14.25 7.38 40.57
C LYS A 606 -15.53 6.69 41.03
N THR A 607 -15.54 5.37 41.07
CA THR A 607 -16.66 4.55 41.57
C THR A 607 -16.13 3.56 42.62
N TYR A 608 -16.64 3.60 43.85
CA TYR A 608 -16.29 2.64 44.89
C TYR A 608 -16.76 1.24 44.52
N ILE A 609 -15.89 0.24 44.61
CA ILE A 609 -16.16 -1.16 44.23
C ILE A 609 -16.02 -2.16 45.37
N GLY A 610 -15.56 -1.73 46.54
CA GLY A 610 -15.49 -2.54 47.74
C GLY A 610 -14.22 -2.36 48.56
N CYS A 611 -14.14 -3.00 49.70
CA CYS A 611 -12.97 -2.98 50.60
C CYS A 611 -12.13 -4.25 50.53
N ASN A 612 -12.50 -5.27 49.75
CA ASN A 612 -11.72 -6.48 49.51
C ASN A 612 -11.09 -6.45 48.14
N GLN A 613 -9.97 -7.15 47.99
CA GLN A 613 -9.31 -7.24 46.70
C GLN A 613 -10.28 -7.66 45.58
N PRO A 614 -10.37 -6.91 44.49
CA PRO A 614 -11.19 -7.25 43.35
C PRO A 614 -10.77 -8.61 42.78
N LYS A 615 -11.73 -9.42 42.34
CA LYS A 615 -11.46 -10.78 41.90
C LYS A 615 -11.14 -10.88 40.43
N THR A 616 -12.01 -10.31 39.59
CA THR A 616 -11.87 -10.31 38.11
C THR A 616 -12.30 -8.98 37.52
N GLU A 617 -11.93 -8.76 36.27
CA GLU A 617 -12.35 -7.57 35.52
C GLU A 617 -13.86 -7.48 35.42
N SER A 618 -14.52 -8.57 35.07
CA SER A 618 -15.98 -8.61 34.95
C SER A 618 -16.68 -8.33 36.28
N GLU A 619 -16.19 -8.85 37.41
CA GLU A 619 -16.74 -8.58 38.76
C GLU A 619 -16.61 -7.10 39.15
N ASN A 620 -15.46 -6.49 38.87
CA ASN A 620 -15.23 -5.09 39.15
C ASN A 620 -16.09 -4.17 38.28
N LEU A 621 -16.20 -4.47 36.99
CA LEU A 621 -17.03 -3.75 36.05
C LEU A 621 -18.51 -3.96 36.30
N MET A 622 -18.95 -5.10 36.85
CA MET A 622 -20.34 -5.30 37.25
C MET A 622 -20.81 -4.27 38.27
N VAL A 623 -19.91 -3.85 39.16
CA VAL A 623 -20.21 -2.79 40.16
C VAL A 623 -20.09 -1.41 39.56
N ALA A 624 -19.02 -1.11 38.81
CA ALA A 624 -18.70 0.20 38.31
C ALA A 624 -19.47 0.58 37.03
N MET A 625 -19.63 -0.37 36.13
CA MET A 625 -20.21 -0.24 34.78
C MET A 625 -21.04 -1.48 34.42
N PRO A 626 -22.21 -1.72 35.01
CA PRO A 626 -22.92 -3.01 34.95
C PRO A 626 -23.19 -3.56 33.54
N ARG A 627 -23.45 -2.70 32.55
CA ARG A 627 -23.64 -3.14 31.16
C ARG A 627 -22.37 -3.71 30.56
N LEU A 628 -21.25 -3.00 30.77
CA LEU A 628 -19.94 -3.41 30.28
C LEU A 628 -19.43 -4.64 31.02
N GLY A 629 -19.62 -4.70 32.36
CA GLY A 629 -19.26 -5.84 33.17
C GLY A 629 -19.96 -7.13 32.72
N LYS A 630 -21.23 -7.03 32.35
CA LYS A 630 -21.96 -8.18 31.77
C LYS A 630 -21.39 -8.61 30.42
N GLN A 631 -21.05 -7.67 29.55
CA GLN A 631 -20.44 -8.01 28.26
C GLN A 631 -19.08 -8.70 28.43
N VAL A 632 -18.24 -8.19 29.32
CA VAL A 632 -16.93 -8.78 29.62
C VAL A 632 -17.08 -10.18 30.18
N TYR A 633 -18.00 -10.37 31.12
CA TYR A 633 -18.31 -11.69 31.68
C TYR A 633 -18.75 -12.70 30.61
N ASP A 634 -19.67 -12.29 29.74
CA ASP A 634 -20.15 -13.16 28.65
C ASP A 634 -19.00 -13.54 27.69
N MET A 635 -18.09 -12.59 27.37
CA MET A 635 -16.90 -12.89 26.58
C MET A 635 -15.90 -13.80 27.28
N GLU A 636 -15.67 -13.62 28.59
CA GLU A 636 -14.80 -14.49 29.39
C GLU A 636 -15.36 -15.91 29.43
N MET A 637 -16.67 -16.07 29.64
CA MET A 637 -17.33 -17.37 29.65
C MET A 637 -17.26 -18.07 28.29
N GLN A 638 -17.44 -17.33 27.19
CA GLN A 638 -17.27 -17.89 25.84
C GLN A 638 -15.81 -18.31 25.57
N ARG A 639 -14.84 -17.54 26.07
CA ARG A 639 -13.41 -17.85 25.91
C ARG A 639 -13.03 -19.10 26.70
N ARG A 640 -13.51 -19.25 27.96
CA ARG A 640 -13.32 -20.45 28.80
C ARG A 640 -13.92 -21.69 28.13
N LYS A 641 -15.15 -21.58 27.63
CA LYS A 641 -15.80 -22.69 26.93
C LYS A 641 -15.02 -23.12 25.68
N LYS A 642 -14.50 -22.18 24.87
CA LYS A 642 -13.64 -22.52 23.75
C LYS A 642 -12.31 -23.15 24.15
N GLN A 643 -11.73 -22.73 25.27
CA GLN A 643 -10.52 -23.35 25.81
C GLN A 643 -10.76 -24.76 26.26
N GLU A 644 -11.84 -25.02 27.00
CA GLU A 644 -12.24 -26.35 27.43
C GLU A 644 -12.54 -27.28 26.24
N GLU A 645 -13.23 -26.78 25.21
CA GLU A 645 -13.45 -27.52 23.97
C GLU A 645 -12.14 -27.87 23.24
N GLN A 646 -11.17 -26.93 23.20
CA GLN A 646 -9.85 -27.18 22.63
C GLN A 646 -9.03 -28.21 23.45
N GLU A 647 -9.05 -28.10 24.76
CA GLU A 647 -8.36 -29.07 25.64
C GLU A 647 -8.96 -30.47 25.50
N LEU A 648 -10.28 -30.57 25.41
CA LEU A 648 -10.97 -31.84 25.20
C LEU A 648 -10.60 -32.46 23.85
N LEU A 649 -10.52 -31.64 22.79
CA LEU A 649 -10.10 -32.09 21.46
C LEU A 649 -8.65 -32.58 21.47
N LEU A 650 -7.77 -31.87 22.19
CA LEU A 650 -6.37 -32.23 22.35
C LEU A 650 -6.18 -33.54 23.11
N MET A 651 -7.02 -33.78 24.15
CA MET A 651 -7.04 -35.05 24.88
C MET A 651 -7.53 -36.22 24.01
N GLN A 652 -8.53 -35.99 23.16
CA GLN A 652 -8.99 -36.99 22.19
C GLN A 652 -7.91 -37.31 21.15
N GLU A 653 -7.24 -36.33 20.57
CA GLU A 653 -6.14 -36.53 19.62
C GLU A 653 -4.96 -37.28 20.26
N LYS A 654 -4.61 -37.02 21.52
CA LYS A 654 -3.57 -37.74 22.24
C LYS A 654 -3.98 -39.22 22.51
N SER A 655 -5.25 -39.46 22.77
CA SER A 655 -5.78 -40.82 22.99
C SER A 655 -5.80 -41.67 21.71
N GLU A 656 -6.03 -41.04 20.55
CA GLU A 656 -6.04 -41.70 19.24
C GLU A 656 -4.65 -41.97 18.65
N ALA A 657 -3.60 -41.30 19.15
CA ALA A 657 -2.25 -41.40 18.60
C ALA A 657 -1.54 -42.73 18.94
N GLY A 658 -1.99 -43.46 19.97
CA GLY A 658 -1.31 -44.66 20.50
C GLY A 658 0.03 -44.33 21.18
N HIS A 659 0.73 -45.38 21.65
CA HIS A 659 2.07 -45.19 22.23
C HIS A 659 3.11 -45.07 21.14
N VAL A 660 3.63 -43.83 20.92
CA VAL A 660 4.57 -43.50 19.84
C VAL A 660 6.01 -43.58 20.36
N GLU A 661 6.83 -44.38 19.69
CA GLU A 661 8.27 -44.51 19.94
C GLU A 661 9.09 -44.12 18.71
N LEU A 662 10.09 -43.26 18.90
CA LEU A 662 11.10 -42.99 17.89
C LEU A 662 12.20 -44.06 18.01
N TYR A 663 12.58 -44.71 16.92
CA TYR A 663 13.64 -45.68 16.92
C TYR A 663 14.66 -45.37 15.82
N GLN A 664 15.89 -45.80 16.04
CA GLN A 664 16.99 -45.59 15.11
C GLN A 664 17.53 -46.94 14.60
N ALA A 665 17.78 -47.03 13.30
CA ALA A 665 18.51 -48.14 12.69
C ALA A 665 19.61 -47.60 11.80
N GLY A 666 20.83 -47.85 12.20
CA GLY A 666 22.01 -47.20 11.62
C GLY A 666 22.04 -45.71 11.88
N LYS A 667 22.11 -44.88 10.82
CA LYS A 667 22.08 -43.40 10.89
C LYS A 667 20.71 -42.81 10.58
N LYS A 668 19.65 -43.64 10.52
CA LYS A 668 18.32 -43.22 10.12
C LYS A 668 17.28 -43.45 11.21
N TRP A 669 16.31 -42.55 11.28
CA TRP A 669 15.21 -42.58 12.26
C TRP A 669 13.91 -43.05 11.63
N GLY A 670 13.09 -43.72 12.41
CA GLY A 670 11.73 -44.16 12.10
C GLY A 670 10.78 -44.05 13.29
N VAL A 671 9.54 -44.42 13.08
CA VAL A 671 8.47 -44.31 14.09
C VAL A 671 7.80 -45.67 14.28
N LYS A 672 7.66 -46.09 15.52
CA LYS A 672 6.80 -47.20 15.95
C LYS A 672 5.58 -46.66 16.68
N VAL A 673 4.43 -47.29 16.49
CA VAL A 673 3.21 -47.01 17.25
C VAL A 673 2.74 -48.36 17.82
N ASP A 674 2.56 -48.41 19.13
CA ASP A 674 2.21 -49.62 19.86
C ASP A 674 3.13 -50.83 19.52
N GLY A 675 4.44 -50.56 19.43
CA GLY A 675 5.47 -51.52 19.11
C GLY A 675 5.60 -51.93 17.65
N LYS A 676 4.64 -51.55 16.78
CA LYS A 676 4.68 -51.84 15.34
C LYS A 676 5.40 -50.72 14.59
N VAL A 677 6.30 -51.09 13.64
CA VAL A 677 6.94 -50.11 12.75
C VAL A 677 5.92 -49.52 11.78
N ILE A 678 5.66 -48.28 11.94
CA ILE A 678 4.75 -47.50 11.06
C ILE A 678 5.56 -46.73 10.01
N VAL A 679 6.67 -46.12 10.44
CA VAL A 679 7.58 -45.42 9.57
C VAL A 679 8.91 -46.10 9.63
N PRO A 680 9.39 -46.74 8.54
CA PRO A 680 10.72 -47.37 8.52
C PRO A 680 11.82 -46.29 8.70
N PRO A 681 13.06 -46.69 9.05
CA PRO A 681 14.14 -45.74 9.36
C PRO A 681 14.70 -45.11 8.08
N LEU A 682 13.99 -44.08 7.59
CA LEU A 682 14.31 -43.40 6.31
C LEU A 682 14.83 -41.97 6.53
N TYR A 683 14.53 -41.35 7.65
CA TYR A 683 14.81 -39.95 7.87
C TYR A 683 16.12 -39.68 8.60
N HIS A 684 16.73 -38.51 8.32
CA HIS A 684 17.98 -38.11 8.97
C HIS A 684 17.77 -37.85 10.47
N SER A 685 16.66 -37.23 10.82
CA SER A 685 16.22 -36.98 12.19
C SER A 685 14.69 -36.95 12.26
N ILE A 686 14.11 -37.27 13.41
CA ILE A 686 12.69 -37.09 13.72
C ILE A 686 12.61 -36.48 15.13
N ALA A 687 11.89 -35.37 15.25
CA ALA A 687 11.63 -34.73 16.55
C ALA A 687 10.57 -35.50 17.32
N GLN A 688 10.55 -35.34 18.65
CA GLN A 688 9.50 -35.92 19.51
C GLN A 688 8.12 -35.49 19.00
N PRO A 689 7.16 -36.44 18.99
CA PRO A 689 5.80 -36.15 18.56
C PRO A 689 5.12 -35.12 19.44
N VAL A 690 4.35 -34.24 18.81
CA VAL A 690 3.43 -33.30 19.49
C VAL A 690 2.02 -33.61 18.99
N GLY A 691 1.22 -34.24 19.86
CA GLY A 691 -0.09 -34.80 19.46
C GLY A 691 0.07 -35.89 18.39
N ALA A 692 -0.65 -35.77 17.30
CA ALA A 692 -0.62 -36.72 16.18
C ALA A 692 0.47 -36.43 15.14
N TYR A 693 1.36 -35.46 15.38
CA TYR A 693 2.33 -34.97 14.37
C TYR A 693 3.76 -35.04 14.89
N CYS A 694 4.72 -35.25 13.99
CA CYS A 694 6.13 -35.09 14.27
C CYS A 694 6.86 -34.38 13.11
N ALA A 695 7.84 -33.55 13.49
CA ALA A 695 8.74 -32.95 12.52
C ALA A 695 9.80 -33.99 12.12
N PHE A 696 10.12 -34.07 10.83
CA PHE A 696 11.16 -34.95 10.30
C PHE A 696 12.13 -34.20 9.43
N GLU A 697 13.37 -34.58 9.48
CA GLU A 697 14.45 -34.07 8.63
C GLU A 697 14.80 -35.14 7.58
N GLN A 698 14.55 -34.84 6.33
CA GLN A 698 14.82 -35.81 5.25
C GLN A 698 16.30 -35.85 4.87
N ILE A 699 16.89 -34.66 4.73
CA ILE A 699 18.32 -34.40 4.58
C ILE A 699 18.69 -33.22 5.47
N PRO A 700 19.96 -33.00 5.86
CA PRO A 700 20.33 -31.91 6.75
C PRO A 700 19.75 -30.54 6.33
N ARG A 701 19.11 -29.86 7.28
CA ARG A 701 18.43 -28.56 7.11
C ARG A 701 17.19 -28.58 6.20
N HIS A 702 16.59 -29.76 5.96
CA HIS A 702 15.34 -29.90 5.22
C HIS A 702 14.32 -30.61 6.10
N TRP A 703 13.58 -29.81 6.86
CA TRP A 703 12.55 -30.24 7.77
C TRP A 703 11.16 -30.19 7.15
N GLY A 704 10.34 -31.18 7.44
CA GLY A 704 8.94 -31.26 7.10
C GLY A 704 8.11 -31.72 8.29
N VAL A 705 6.82 -31.95 8.09
CA VAL A 705 5.90 -32.48 9.11
C VAL A 705 5.16 -33.69 8.56
N MET A 706 5.08 -34.73 9.36
CA MET A 706 4.28 -35.92 9.08
C MET A 706 3.40 -36.28 10.28
N THR A 707 2.36 -37.03 10.05
CA THR A 707 1.62 -37.66 11.13
C THR A 707 2.43 -38.82 11.75
N VAL A 708 2.16 -39.16 12.98
CA VAL A 708 2.76 -40.36 13.62
C VAL A 708 2.44 -41.66 12.87
N LYS A 709 1.42 -41.65 12.01
CA LYS A 709 1.07 -42.73 11.07
C LYS A 709 1.85 -42.69 9.75
N GLY A 710 2.82 -41.79 9.60
CA GLY A 710 3.73 -41.70 8.46
C GLY A 710 3.23 -40.92 7.24
N LYS A 711 2.05 -40.29 7.32
CA LYS A 711 1.55 -39.42 6.24
C LYS A 711 2.25 -38.07 6.28
N VAL A 712 2.98 -37.69 5.24
CA VAL A 712 3.60 -36.37 5.11
C VAL A 712 2.50 -35.33 4.87
N ILE A 713 2.48 -34.30 5.73
CA ILE A 713 1.56 -33.15 5.68
C ILE A 713 2.26 -31.91 5.15
N VAL A 714 3.53 -31.73 5.51
CA VAL A 714 4.38 -30.63 5.04
C VAL A 714 5.67 -31.21 4.50
N ASP A 715 5.98 -30.92 3.26
CA ASP A 715 7.21 -31.41 2.59
C ASP A 715 8.48 -30.90 3.29
N ALA A 716 9.52 -31.73 3.28
CA ALA A 716 10.81 -31.42 3.87
C ALA A 716 11.59 -30.36 3.05
N LYS A 717 11.32 -29.10 3.28
CA LYS A 717 11.93 -27.96 2.58
C LYS A 717 12.29 -26.77 3.48
N TYR A 718 12.02 -26.86 4.77
CA TYR A 718 12.24 -25.78 5.72
C TYR A 718 13.53 -26.01 6.52
N GLU A 719 14.23 -24.93 6.86
CA GLU A 719 15.44 -25.01 7.68
C GLU A 719 15.13 -25.41 9.12
N LYS A 720 13.97 -25.01 9.63
CA LYS A 720 13.50 -25.34 10.96
C LYS A 720 11.98 -25.54 10.99
N VAL A 721 11.51 -26.49 11.77
CA VAL A 721 10.10 -26.74 12.03
C VAL A 721 9.91 -26.92 13.54
N GLU A 722 8.94 -26.22 14.12
CA GLU A 722 8.51 -26.35 15.50
C GLU A 722 7.01 -26.63 15.51
N ILE A 723 6.61 -27.77 16.04
CA ILE A 723 5.20 -28.15 16.18
C ILE A 723 4.73 -27.75 17.58
N ARG A 724 3.59 -27.08 17.63
CA ARG A 724 2.92 -26.63 18.85
C ARG A 724 1.60 -27.38 19.07
N ASP A 725 1.13 -27.40 20.29
CA ASP A 725 -0.17 -27.98 20.63
C ASP A 725 -1.29 -27.34 19.78
N GLY A 726 -2.33 -28.15 19.47
CA GLY A 726 -3.44 -27.72 18.60
C GLY A 726 -3.17 -27.89 17.11
N GLY A 727 -2.15 -28.68 16.70
CA GLY A 727 -1.89 -28.98 15.29
C GLY A 727 -1.37 -27.77 14.52
N ILE A 728 -0.52 -26.97 15.13
CA ILE A 728 0.10 -25.80 14.53
C ILE A 728 1.59 -26.06 14.32
N ALA A 729 2.10 -25.86 13.10
CA ALA A 729 3.54 -25.89 12.82
C ALA A 729 4.04 -24.49 12.50
N VAL A 730 5.09 -24.06 13.19
CA VAL A 730 5.87 -22.85 12.85
C VAL A 730 7.07 -23.31 12.05
N VAL A 731 7.14 -22.91 10.77
CA VAL A 731 8.19 -23.30 9.85
C VAL A 731 9.06 -22.11 9.48
N THR A 732 10.36 -22.30 9.39
CA THR A 732 11.34 -21.27 8.98
C THR A 732 12.01 -21.71 7.70
N ASP A 733 11.99 -20.88 6.68
CA ASP A 733 12.68 -21.15 5.41
C ASP A 733 14.17 -20.79 5.47
N ILE A 734 14.92 -21.13 4.42
CA ILE A 734 16.36 -20.86 4.32
C ILE A 734 16.73 -19.36 4.34
N THR A 735 15.73 -18.48 4.23
CA THR A 735 15.93 -17.02 4.31
C THR A 735 15.68 -16.48 5.73
N GLY A 736 15.36 -17.35 6.69
CA GLY A 736 15.02 -17.00 8.06
C GLY A 736 13.58 -16.52 8.24
N LYS A 737 12.74 -16.60 7.20
CA LYS A 737 11.34 -16.20 7.27
C LYS A 737 10.50 -17.28 7.92
N THR A 738 9.72 -16.92 8.94
CA THR A 738 8.81 -17.82 9.63
C THR A 738 7.39 -17.74 9.07
N GLN A 739 6.72 -18.89 9.02
CA GLN A 739 5.33 -19.04 8.62
C GLN A 739 4.63 -20.01 9.55
N THR A 740 3.35 -19.76 9.87
CA THR A 740 2.51 -20.66 10.64
C THR A 740 1.64 -21.48 9.69
N ILE A 741 1.62 -22.80 9.90
CA ILE A 741 0.83 -23.76 9.10
C ILE A 741 -0.09 -24.53 10.06
N HIS A 742 -1.36 -24.59 9.74
CA HIS A 742 -2.33 -25.45 10.43
C HIS A 742 -2.31 -26.85 9.81
N LEU A 743 -2.04 -27.85 10.64
CA LEU A 743 -1.79 -29.25 10.23
C LEU A 743 -3.08 -30.10 10.10
N LYS A 744 -4.21 -29.51 9.79
CA LYS A 744 -5.47 -30.26 9.65
C LYS A 744 -5.64 -30.85 8.26
#